data_08456245bd9cfcec738c78a57156e430
#
_entry.id   08456245bd9cfcec738c78a57156e430
#
_cell.length_a   1.000
_cell.length_b   1.000
_cell.length_c   1.000
_cell.angle_alpha   90.00
_cell.angle_beta   90.00
_cell.angle_gamma   90.00
#
_symmetry.space_group_name_H-M   'P 1'
#
loop_
_entity.id
_entity.type
_entity.pdbx_description
1 polymer ?
#
loop_
_entity_poly.entity_id
_entity_poly.type
_entity_poly.pdbx_seq_one_letter_code
_entity_poly.pdbx_strand_id
1 'polypeptide(L)'
;MYKRQTYISSAGWDWMPYAPGLLSGITDDVYLSLSGDVRLVEPWVRTKVPDREHAKVELLTDVENHSDKACEGVLRGEIRPGGIAFSHPVRLEAGERRTIRLTEREVPGLAVEHPQLWWPNGMGDPALYTCCLAFETDGRQSDARTVTFGIREYGYEWHDGIFRLKINGEPVYVKGGNWGMSEWLLRCRGEEYDTRVALHRHMHFNMIRNWIGSTTDEEFYDACDRHGIMVWDDFWLNSHPNLPHDLGAFQQNAVEKIKRLRNHPSIAVWCGDNEGVPQAPLDDWLRGDVAHYDGGDRLYQSISNAQGLSGSGPWANFHPGWYFAAYPMPYGYKGRPAWGFRTEIGTAVFTTFESFRKFMPEESWWPRNDMWDKHFFGKSAANAAPDKYFETVAENYGEANGIEDFCRKAQLLNIEVNKAMYEGWQHHLWNDASGILTWMSQSAYPSFVWQTYDYYYDLNGAYWGVRKACEPLHIQWSYADNTVKVVNASGEAYNGLRATAAVYNMDGSEVKRYAQRAALSSLPNTAVKVMTLPFPEDRNLARGKKTVASSSENDGAHAAKSVTDGNTGSSWRSGGPGEQWVMVDLGAPTEFSDIVLTWESEAAKAYEILASDDAEEWRTVYTSGKPSTPIDRIRIDPVTARYVKLQGTAPHDDWQLVLFEMELYGPETPAKELSPVHFIRLRLTDDAGNLLSENFYWRSNRLGDYRALNDLEPAKLDVRTKAETVDGKRIIRATVTNRGRSVAFAVRLMPVYASTGEQILPVIMDDNYFTLLRGETRKVDIEIDESLLGEDTYKLVARPYND
;
A
#
# COMPACT_ATOMS: atom_id res chain seq x y z
N MET A 1 22.28 22.95 4.64
CA MET A 1 21.09 23.31 5.42
C MET A 1 20.82 22.29 6.53
N TYR A 2 20.95 21.01 6.29
CA TYR A 2 20.68 19.91 7.25
C TYR A 2 21.63 19.81 8.47
N LYS A 3 22.72 20.50 8.49
CA LYS A 3 23.76 20.39 9.55
C LYS A 3 23.41 21.04 10.90
N ARG A 4 22.28 21.74 11.02
CA ARG A 4 21.91 22.48 12.25
C ARG A 4 20.55 22.10 12.82
N GLN A 5 19.85 21.15 12.22
CA GLN A 5 18.54 20.72 12.70
C GLN A 5 18.66 19.54 13.68
N THR A 6 17.81 19.54 14.69
CA THR A 6 17.74 18.45 15.67
C THR A 6 16.92 17.26 15.15
N TYR A 7 16.06 17.49 14.13
CA TYR A 7 15.34 16.47 13.38
C TYR A 7 15.06 16.97 11.96
N ILE A 8 14.68 16.07 11.05
CA ILE A 8 14.45 16.39 9.64
C ILE A 8 12.96 16.51 9.37
N SER A 9 12.33 17.59 9.80
CA SER A 9 10.89 17.82 9.63
C SER A 9 10.43 17.98 8.18
N SER A 10 11.35 18.30 7.27
CA SER A 10 11.06 18.51 5.83
C SER A 10 11.59 17.39 4.93
N ALA A 11 12.03 16.26 5.48
CA ALA A 11 12.61 15.17 4.70
C ALA A 11 11.58 14.49 3.76
N GLY A 12 10.29 14.67 3.97
CA GLY A 12 9.25 14.27 3.02
C GLY A 12 9.35 14.90 1.64
N TRP A 13 10.23 15.89 1.47
CA TRP A 13 10.51 16.57 0.21
C TRP A 13 11.73 16.06 -0.56
N ASP A 14 12.51 15.16 0.00
CA ASP A 14 13.81 14.77 -0.56
C ASP A 14 13.71 14.16 -1.96
N TRP A 15 12.58 13.55 -2.28
CA TRP A 15 12.32 12.88 -3.56
C TRP A 15 11.03 13.38 -4.23
N MET A 16 10.50 14.51 -3.78
CA MET A 16 9.44 15.29 -4.42
C MET A 16 9.98 16.65 -4.85
N PRO A 17 9.33 17.37 -5.78
CA PRO A 17 9.69 18.72 -6.11
C PRO A 17 9.74 19.60 -4.86
N TYR A 18 10.75 20.41 -4.76
CA TYR A 18 10.99 21.29 -3.62
C TYR A 18 9.88 22.33 -3.48
N ALA A 19 9.27 22.42 -2.30
CA ALA A 19 8.34 23.50 -1.99
C ALA A 19 9.06 24.84 -1.97
N PRO A 20 8.56 25.87 -2.69
CA PRO A 20 9.18 27.19 -2.66
C PRO A 20 9.16 27.78 -1.25
N GLY A 21 10.32 28.22 -0.77
CA GLY A 21 10.47 28.88 0.52
C GLY A 21 10.97 27.97 1.64
N LEU A 22 11.20 28.57 2.78
CA LEU A 22 11.60 27.88 4.01
C LEU A 22 10.38 27.76 4.90
N LEU A 23 10.01 26.53 5.23
CA LEU A 23 9.02 26.30 6.26
C LEU A 23 9.68 26.55 7.61
N SER A 24 9.24 27.56 8.33
CA SER A 24 9.74 27.93 9.65
C SER A 24 8.62 28.53 10.49
N GLY A 25 8.72 28.37 11.79
CA GLY A 25 7.74 28.88 12.73
C GLY A 25 7.13 27.79 13.59
N ILE A 26 6.11 28.17 14.37
CA ILE A 26 5.36 27.28 15.23
C ILE A 26 4.16 26.79 14.43
N THR A 27 4.09 25.47 14.20
CA THR A 27 3.02 24.82 13.42
C THR A 27 2.01 24.09 14.28
N ASP A 28 2.27 23.92 15.57
CA ASP A 28 1.40 23.29 16.53
C ASP A 28 0.84 24.30 17.52
N ASP A 29 -0.17 23.92 18.29
CA ASP A 29 -0.85 24.78 19.24
C ASP A 29 0.07 25.26 20.36
N VAL A 30 -0.08 26.52 20.75
CA VAL A 30 0.56 27.10 21.93
C VAL A 30 -0.50 27.37 22.99
N TYR A 31 -0.36 26.75 24.15
CA TYR A 31 -1.33 26.88 25.23
C TYR A 31 -0.65 27.20 26.58
N LEU A 32 -1.41 27.82 27.45
CA LEU A 32 -1.04 28.06 28.83
C LEU A 32 -1.84 27.12 29.74
N SER A 33 -1.14 26.30 30.52
CA SER A 33 -1.78 25.49 31.56
C SER A 33 -1.55 26.08 32.96
N LEU A 34 -2.59 26.02 33.81
CA LEU A 34 -2.54 26.45 35.17
C LEU A 34 -2.84 25.28 36.09
N SER A 35 -2.09 25.17 37.17
CA SER A 35 -2.32 24.21 38.25
C SER A 35 -2.27 24.90 39.60
N GLY A 36 -2.75 24.25 40.66
CA GLY A 36 -2.41 24.61 42.04
C GLY A 36 -0.97 24.17 42.39
N ASP A 37 -0.71 24.04 43.70
CA ASP A 37 0.62 23.71 44.24
C ASP A 37 1.14 22.37 43.77
N VAL A 38 0.25 21.42 43.47
CA VAL A 38 0.61 20.10 42.99
C VAL A 38 0.16 19.92 41.57
N ARG A 39 1.09 19.48 40.70
CA ARG A 39 0.89 19.22 39.27
C ARG A 39 0.99 17.73 38.96
N LEU A 40 0.15 17.27 38.03
CA LEU A 40 0.25 15.95 37.38
C LEU A 40 1.04 16.04 36.09
N VAL A 41 2.04 15.18 35.93
CA VAL A 41 2.94 15.21 34.76
C VAL A 41 2.96 13.86 34.06
N GLU A 42 2.81 13.88 32.76
CA GLU A 42 3.00 12.74 31.86
C GLU A 42 2.28 11.45 32.30
N PRO A 43 0.96 11.48 32.59
CA PRO A 43 0.24 10.27 32.92
C PRO A 43 0.37 9.24 31.79
N TRP A 44 0.62 7.99 32.19
CA TRP A 44 0.88 6.91 31.27
C TRP A 44 0.09 5.66 31.69
N VAL A 45 -0.69 5.13 30.76
CA VAL A 45 -1.48 3.92 30.96
C VAL A 45 -0.87 2.77 30.13
N ARG A 46 -0.43 1.74 30.82
CA ARG A 46 0.09 0.52 30.21
C ARG A 46 -0.92 -0.60 30.33
N THR A 47 -0.93 -1.49 29.33
CA THR A 47 -1.86 -2.62 29.30
C THR A 47 -1.14 -3.92 28.98
N LYS A 48 -1.60 -5.03 29.59
CA LYS A 48 -1.24 -6.40 29.26
C LYS A 48 -2.49 -7.21 29.06
N VAL A 49 -2.47 -8.09 28.07
CA VAL A 49 -3.61 -8.92 27.65
C VAL A 49 -3.19 -10.38 27.68
N PRO A 50 -3.25 -11.04 28.88
CA PRO A 50 -2.90 -12.45 29.02
C PRO A 50 -3.76 -13.35 28.12
N ASP A 51 -5.04 -13.00 27.98
CA ASP A 51 -6.01 -13.64 27.10
C ASP A 51 -7.16 -12.66 26.77
N ARG A 52 -8.14 -13.09 25.97
CA ARG A 52 -9.25 -12.21 25.54
C ARG A 52 -10.24 -11.84 26.66
N GLU A 53 -10.25 -12.60 27.75
CA GLU A 53 -11.17 -12.42 28.88
C GLU A 53 -10.57 -11.58 30.01
N HIS A 54 -9.24 -11.38 30.01
CA HIS A 54 -8.54 -10.71 31.11
C HIS A 54 -7.53 -9.70 30.59
N ALA A 55 -7.50 -8.54 31.21
CA ALA A 55 -6.46 -7.55 31.00
C ALA A 55 -5.94 -6.96 32.33
N LYS A 56 -4.71 -6.52 32.30
CA LYS A 56 -4.10 -5.75 33.39
C LYS A 56 -3.79 -4.37 32.92
N VAL A 57 -4.23 -3.39 33.72
CA VAL A 57 -3.95 -1.97 33.49
C VAL A 57 -2.97 -1.48 34.55
N GLU A 58 -1.97 -0.77 34.16
CA GLU A 58 -1.02 -0.12 35.02
C GLU A 58 -1.03 1.39 34.74
N LEU A 59 -1.17 2.19 35.76
CA LEU A 59 -1.15 3.64 35.68
C LEU A 59 0.10 4.21 36.31
N LEU A 60 0.80 5.06 35.58
CA LEU A 60 1.95 5.83 36.08
C LEU A 60 1.68 7.33 35.87
N THR A 61 2.05 8.14 36.84
CA THR A 61 2.08 9.61 36.69
C THR A 61 3.08 10.21 37.66
N ASP A 62 3.80 11.21 37.23
CA ASP A 62 4.59 12.00 38.15
C ASP A 62 3.70 13.04 38.82
N VAL A 63 3.89 13.22 40.11
CA VAL A 63 3.24 14.22 40.96
C VAL A 63 4.30 15.15 41.47
N GLU A 64 4.18 16.45 41.19
CA GLU A 64 5.17 17.48 41.52
C GLU A 64 4.56 18.48 42.48
N ASN A 65 5.14 18.68 43.67
CA ASN A 65 4.81 19.74 44.60
C ASN A 65 5.68 20.97 44.33
N HIS A 66 5.10 22.02 43.79
CA HIS A 66 5.81 23.28 43.48
C HIS A 66 5.82 24.28 44.65
N SER A 67 5.20 23.92 45.79
CA SER A 67 5.18 24.79 46.96
C SER A 67 6.43 24.59 47.84
N ASP A 68 6.63 25.53 48.75
CA ASP A 68 7.69 25.53 49.77
C ASP A 68 7.33 24.70 51.02
N LYS A 69 6.24 23.98 50.99
CA LYS A 69 5.71 23.20 52.15
C LYS A 69 5.37 21.78 51.73
N ALA A 70 5.40 20.87 52.68
CA ALA A 70 4.85 19.54 52.50
C ALA A 70 3.34 19.63 52.21
N CYS A 71 2.88 18.81 51.31
CA CYS A 71 1.50 18.72 50.89
C CYS A 71 0.95 17.29 51.06
N GLU A 72 -0.23 17.18 51.67
CA GLU A 72 -0.99 15.95 51.69
C GLU A 72 -2.23 16.10 50.79
N GLY A 73 -2.44 15.09 49.97
CA GLY A 73 -3.55 15.11 48.98
C GLY A 73 -3.95 13.71 48.59
N VAL A 74 -4.83 13.66 47.63
CA VAL A 74 -5.42 12.43 47.10
C VAL A 74 -5.36 12.47 45.56
N LEU A 75 -4.73 11.48 45.00
CA LEU A 75 -4.84 11.20 43.57
C LEU A 75 -6.15 10.40 43.32
N ARG A 76 -7.11 11.00 42.65
CA ARG A 76 -8.34 10.36 42.22
C ARG A 76 -8.26 10.00 40.77
N GLY A 77 -8.84 8.87 40.37
CA GLY A 77 -8.95 8.48 39.01
C GLY A 77 -10.25 7.78 38.69
N GLU A 78 -10.68 7.92 37.44
CA GLU A 78 -11.80 7.20 36.89
C GLU A 78 -11.48 6.74 35.47
N ILE A 79 -11.69 5.45 35.19
CA ILE A 79 -11.53 4.87 33.84
C ILE A 79 -12.92 4.53 33.30
N ARG A 80 -13.22 5.00 32.11
CA ARG A 80 -14.46 4.76 31.36
C ARG A 80 -14.16 4.26 29.94
N PRO A 81 -14.97 3.33 29.41
CA PRO A 81 -16.05 2.58 30.07
C PRO A 81 -15.51 1.65 31.16
N GLY A 82 -16.37 1.01 31.94
CA GLY A 82 -16.01 0.06 32.99
C GLY A 82 -16.17 0.60 34.42
N GLY A 83 -16.23 1.95 34.58
CA GLY A 83 -16.52 2.58 35.85
C GLY A 83 -15.49 2.30 36.97
N ILE A 84 -14.23 2.08 36.61
CA ILE A 84 -13.12 1.83 37.54
C ILE A 84 -12.76 3.16 38.21
N ALA A 85 -13.14 3.33 39.47
CA ALA A 85 -12.82 4.52 40.25
C ALA A 85 -11.86 4.19 41.38
N PHE A 86 -10.92 5.07 41.65
CA PHE A 86 -9.96 4.90 42.72
C PHE A 86 -9.58 6.22 43.41
N SER A 87 -8.98 6.07 44.57
CA SER A 87 -8.51 7.14 45.41
C SER A 87 -7.24 6.70 46.14
N HIS A 88 -6.14 7.37 45.87
CA HIS A 88 -4.82 7.02 46.42
C HIS A 88 -4.24 8.19 47.19
N PRO A 89 -4.06 8.10 48.52
CA PRO A 89 -3.44 9.16 49.33
C PRO A 89 -1.98 9.36 48.98
N VAL A 90 -1.57 10.61 48.86
CA VAL A 90 -0.18 10.97 48.51
C VAL A 90 0.27 12.10 49.43
N ARG A 91 1.45 11.95 50.00
CA ARG A 91 2.16 13.00 50.71
C ARG A 91 3.46 13.32 49.98
N LEU A 92 3.71 14.57 49.71
CA LEU A 92 4.91 15.10 49.05
C LEU A 92 5.58 16.11 49.97
N GLU A 93 6.90 16.06 50.05
CA GLU A 93 7.66 17.12 50.67
C GLU A 93 7.73 18.38 49.77
N ALA A 94 8.23 19.49 50.31
CA ALA A 94 8.40 20.74 49.55
C ALA A 94 9.29 20.53 48.32
N GLY A 95 8.84 20.88 47.13
CA GLY A 95 9.58 20.73 45.86
C GLY A 95 9.78 19.29 45.43
N GLU A 96 9.10 18.31 46.04
CA GLU A 96 9.26 16.90 45.67
C GLU A 96 8.54 16.56 44.38
N ARG A 97 9.22 15.80 43.51
CA ARG A 97 8.65 15.05 42.38
C ARG A 97 8.70 13.57 42.69
N ARG A 98 7.59 12.88 42.50
CA ARG A 98 7.48 11.45 42.76
C ARG A 98 6.61 10.79 41.69
N THR A 99 7.11 9.66 41.15
CA THR A 99 6.30 8.80 40.30
C THR A 99 5.33 7.96 41.13
N ILE A 100 4.06 8.11 40.93
CA ILE A 100 3.00 7.23 41.46
C ILE A 100 2.76 6.13 40.45
N ARG A 101 2.81 4.88 40.92
CA ARG A 101 2.53 3.68 40.13
C ARG A 101 1.39 2.92 40.79
N LEU A 102 0.31 2.72 40.04
CA LEU A 102 -0.85 1.97 40.49
C LEU A 102 -1.07 0.74 39.60
N THR A 103 -1.22 -0.41 40.25
CA THR A 103 -1.51 -1.70 39.62
C THR A 103 -2.73 -2.33 40.29
N GLU A 104 -3.08 -3.55 39.91
CA GLU A 104 -4.16 -4.31 40.55
C GLU A 104 -3.93 -4.53 42.06
N ARG A 105 -2.72 -4.32 42.57
CA ARG A 105 -2.41 -4.43 44.00
C ARG A 105 -2.93 -3.26 44.81
N GLU A 106 -2.77 -2.04 44.29
CA GLU A 106 -3.26 -0.80 44.87
C GLU A 106 -4.72 -0.54 44.53
N VAL A 107 -5.14 -0.94 43.33
CA VAL A 107 -6.49 -0.73 42.79
C VAL A 107 -6.96 -2.01 42.11
N PRO A 108 -7.69 -2.89 42.83
CA PRO A 108 -8.11 -4.21 42.30
C PRO A 108 -8.86 -4.13 40.96
N GLY A 109 -9.60 -3.06 40.68
CA GLY A 109 -10.33 -2.86 39.43
C GLY A 109 -9.43 -2.69 38.19
N LEU A 110 -8.09 -2.53 38.37
CA LEU A 110 -7.14 -2.50 37.26
C LEU A 110 -6.82 -3.91 36.72
N ALA A 111 -7.25 -4.97 37.40
CA ALA A 111 -7.47 -6.28 36.80
C ALA A 111 -8.86 -6.29 36.15
N VAL A 112 -8.88 -6.15 34.85
CA VAL A 112 -10.14 -5.97 34.08
C VAL A 112 -10.60 -7.31 33.54
N GLU A 113 -11.81 -7.69 33.93
CA GLU A 113 -12.52 -8.85 33.41
C GLU A 113 -13.32 -8.43 32.19
N HIS A 114 -13.36 -9.27 31.16
CA HIS A 114 -14.05 -9.03 29.89
C HIS A 114 -13.77 -7.66 29.27
N PRO A 115 -12.49 -7.28 29.04
CA PRO A 115 -12.12 -5.98 28.51
C PRO A 115 -12.64 -5.80 27.08
N GLN A 116 -13.02 -4.57 26.74
CA GLN A 116 -13.19 -4.19 25.34
C GLN A 116 -11.78 -3.94 24.76
N LEU A 117 -11.27 -4.91 24.02
CA LEU A 117 -9.92 -4.82 23.46
C LEU A 117 -9.89 -3.87 22.27
N TRP A 118 -8.79 -3.14 22.13
CA TRP A 118 -8.51 -2.39 20.91
C TRP A 118 -7.98 -3.34 19.82
N TRP A 119 -8.63 -3.31 18.66
CA TRP A 119 -8.25 -4.12 17.51
C TRP A 119 -7.97 -3.25 16.27
N PRO A 120 -7.02 -3.66 15.42
CA PRO A 120 -6.83 -3.03 14.14
C PRO A 120 -7.99 -3.35 13.18
N ASN A 121 -8.18 -2.46 12.21
CA ASN A 121 -9.20 -2.57 11.18
C ASN A 121 -9.22 -3.96 10.53
N GLY A 122 -10.39 -4.57 10.45
CA GLY A 122 -10.61 -5.91 9.91
C GLY A 122 -10.45 -7.05 10.92
N MET A 123 -10.07 -6.78 12.18
CA MET A 123 -9.92 -7.79 13.22
C MET A 123 -10.88 -7.62 14.41
N GLY A 124 -11.51 -6.49 14.54
CA GLY A 124 -12.44 -6.14 15.62
C GLY A 124 -12.63 -4.64 15.76
N ASP A 125 -13.26 -4.21 16.84
CA ASP A 125 -13.51 -2.81 17.13
C ASP A 125 -12.31 -2.14 17.78
N PRO A 126 -11.96 -0.91 17.41
CA PRO A 126 -10.89 -0.14 18.03
C PRO A 126 -11.38 0.53 19.33
N ALA A 127 -11.70 -0.27 20.34
CA ALA A 127 -12.29 0.22 21.59
C ALA A 127 -11.32 1.11 22.38
N LEU A 128 -11.79 2.28 22.77
CA LEU A 128 -11.00 3.25 23.52
C LEU A 128 -11.58 3.46 24.93
N TYR A 129 -10.68 3.70 25.86
CA TYR A 129 -10.96 4.06 27.24
C TYR A 129 -10.43 5.47 27.51
N THR A 130 -11.04 6.14 28.47
CA THR A 130 -10.60 7.43 28.97
C THR A 130 -10.27 7.29 30.45
N CYS A 131 -9.05 7.67 30.84
CA CYS A 131 -8.62 7.77 32.24
C CYS A 131 -8.59 9.25 32.63
N CYS A 132 -9.48 9.66 33.51
CA CYS A 132 -9.50 11.00 34.11
C CYS A 132 -8.78 10.94 35.46
N LEU A 133 -7.75 11.75 35.63
CA LEU A 133 -6.97 11.87 36.86
C LEU A 133 -7.16 13.28 37.45
N ALA A 134 -7.28 13.38 38.77
CA ALA A 134 -7.29 14.64 39.48
C ALA A 134 -6.47 14.51 40.75
N PHE A 135 -5.68 15.52 41.08
CA PHE A 135 -5.04 15.65 42.39
C PHE A 135 -5.78 16.65 43.24
N GLU A 136 -6.23 16.25 44.40
CA GLU A 136 -6.96 17.08 45.34
C GLU A 136 -6.15 17.30 46.61
N THR A 137 -6.06 18.55 47.05
CA THR A 137 -5.44 18.93 48.33
C THR A 137 -6.29 20.00 48.98
N ASP A 138 -6.42 19.99 50.29
CA ASP A 138 -7.26 20.91 51.07
C ASP A 138 -8.72 21.03 50.56
N GLY A 139 -9.27 19.91 50.04
CA GLY A 139 -10.62 19.85 49.49
C GLY A 139 -10.81 20.59 48.15
N ARG A 140 -9.70 20.90 47.47
CA ARG A 140 -9.71 21.55 46.13
C ARG A 140 -8.89 20.75 45.13
N GLN A 141 -9.34 20.76 43.90
CA GLN A 141 -8.56 20.21 42.79
C GLN A 141 -7.36 21.12 42.52
N SER A 142 -6.16 20.55 42.59
CA SER A 142 -4.89 21.20 42.25
C SER A 142 -4.57 21.07 40.76
N ASP A 143 -4.70 19.89 40.21
CA ASP A 143 -4.50 19.63 38.77
C ASP A 143 -5.38 18.48 38.32
N ALA A 144 -5.68 18.43 37.01
CA ALA A 144 -6.38 17.33 36.38
C ALA A 144 -5.79 17.01 34.99
N ARG A 145 -5.78 15.73 34.64
CA ARG A 145 -5.34 15.22 33.33
C ARG A 145 -6.31 14.15 32.82
N THR A 146 -6.47 14.13 31.52
CA THR A 146 -7.24 13.09 30.84
C THR A 146 -6.35 12.39 29.84
N VAL A 147 -6.41 11.07 29.79
CA VAL A 147 -5.66 10.21 28.88
C VAL A 147 -6.63 9.29 28.18
N THR A 148 -6.58 9.28 26.86
CA THR A 148 -7.26 8.26 26.05
C THR A 148 -6.28 7.10 25.80
N PHE A 149 -6.74 5.87 25.89
CA PHE A 149 -5.93 4.67 25.67
C PHE A 149 -6.79 3.51 25.17
N GLY A 150 -6.15 2.48 24.63
CA GLY A 150 -6.81 1.21 24.27
C GLY A 150 -6.20 0.06 25.05
N ILE A 151 -7.01 -0.92 25.46
CA ILE A 151 -6.50 -2.15 26.07
C ILE A 151 -6.04 -3.07 24.95
N ARG A 152 -4.73 -3.27 24.83
CA ARG A 152 -4.10 -4.12 23.83
C ARG A 152 -2.70 -4.56 24.28
N GLU A 153 -2.19 -5.60 23.64
CA GLU A 153 -0.78 -6.02 23.78
C GLU A 153 -0.21 -6.40 22.41
N TYR A 154 0.89 -5.77 22.01
CA TYR A 154 1.64 -6.15 20.80
C TYR A 154 2.62 -7.28 21.10
N GLY A 155 2.79 -8.17 20.10
CA GLY A 155 3.78 -9.24 20.10
C GLY A 155 4.53 -9.26 18.76
N TYR A 156 5.76 -9.73 18.78
CA TYR A 156 6.66 -9.74 17.64
C TYR A 156 7.37 -11.08 17.55
N GLU A 157 7.39 -11.66 16.37
CA GLU A 157 8.09 -12.91 16.12
C GLU A 157 8.78 -12.90 14.76
N TRP A 158 9.80 -13.74 14.62
CA TRP A 158 10.49 -13.98 13.36
C TRP A 158 10.36 -15.46 13.02
N HIS A 159 9.64 -15.76 11.97
CA HIS A 159 9.46 -17.11 11.48
C HIS A 159 10.23 -17.28 10.16
N ASP A 160 11.20 -18.20 10.14
CA ASP A 160 12.12 -18.37 9.02
C ASP A 160 12.80 -17.06 8.57
N GLY A 161 13.09 -16.19 9.55
CA GLY A 161 13.70 -14.87 9.32
C GLY A 161 12.74 -13.79 8.84
N ILE A 162 11.45 -14.07 8.76
CA ILE A 162 10.41 -13.12 8.34
C ILE A 162 9.74 -12.55 9.59
N PHE A 163 9.71 -11.22 9.67
CA PHE A 163 9.02 -10.50 10.73
C PHE A 163 7.50 -10.70 10.67
N ARG A 164 6.90 -10.97 11.81
CA ARG A 164 5.44 -11.10 12.00
C ARG A 164 4.97 -10.32 13.20
N LEU A 165 3.90 -9.57 13.03
CA LEU A 165 3.24 -8.79 14.07
C LEU A 165 2.09 -9.58 14.67
N LYS A 166 1.92 -9.46 15.99
CA LYS A 166 0.75 -9.95 16.72
C LYS A 166 0.11 -8.82 17.52
N ILE A 167 -1.18 -8.94 17.75
CA ILE A 167 -1.90 -8.10 18.71
C ILE A 167 -2.87 -8.97 19.52
N ASN A 168 -2.88 -8.77 20.84
CA ASN A 168 -3.73 -9.54 21.75
C ASN A 168 -3.59 -11.07 21.57
N GLY A 169 -2.38 -11.53 21.26
CA GLY A 169 -2.06 -12.92 20.97
C GLY A 169 -2.31 -13.39 19.54
N GLU A 170 -3.05 -12.63 18.72
CA GLU A 170 -3.42 -13.01 17.35
C GLU A 170 -2.43 -12.47 16.32
N PRO A 171 -2.06 -13.26 15.31
CA PRO A 171 -1.22 -12.78 14.23
C PRO A 171 -1.99 -11.78 13.35
N VAL A 172 -1.29 -10.73 12.89
CA VAL A 172 -1.84 -9.70 12.01
C VAL A 172 -1.14 -9.75 10.66
N TYR A 173 -1.89 -10.01 9.61
CA TYR A 173 -1.39 -9.75 8.26
C TYR A 173 -1.50 -8.24 7.97
N VAL A 174 -0.36 -7.58 7.81
CA VAL A 174 -0.33 -6.14 7.65
C VAL A 174 -0.62 -5.73 6.21
N LYS A 175 -1.58 -4.83 6.05
CA LYS A 175 -1.96 -4.18 4.79
C LYS A 175 -1.99 -2.68 5.04
N GLY A 176 -1.20 -1.94 4.28
CA GLY A 176 -1.13 -0.51 4.57
C GLY A 176 -0.32 0.28 3.55
N GLY A 177 0.01 1.50 3.93
CA GLY A 177 0.79 2.38 3.09
C GLY A 177 1.68 3.32 3.87
N ASN A 178 2.64 3.92 3.17
CA ASN A 178 3.51 4.94 3.71
C ASN A 178 2.83 6.31 3.62
N TRP A 179 3.04 7.09 4.65
CA TRP A 179 2.57 8.45 4.80
C TRP A 179 3.79 9.36 4.93
N GLY A 180 4.13 10.09 3.88
CA GLY A 180 5.34 10.92 3.87
C GLY A 180 5.16 12.23 4.61
N MET A 181 4.09 12.96 4.35
CA MET A 181 3.77 14.22 4.98
C MET A 181 2.27 14.48 4.84
N SER A 182 1.64 15.03 5.84
CA SER A 182 0.19 15.26 5.82
C SER A 182 -0.22 16.26 4.75
N GLU A 183 0.44 17.42 4.75
CA GLU A 183 0.25 18.51 3.80
C GLU A 183 1.52 19.39 3.78
N TRP A 184 1.98 19.78 2.60
CA TRP A 184 3.29 20.40 2.38
C TRP A 184 3.47 21.79 2.99
N LEU A 185 2.38 22.49 3.33
CA LEU A 185 2.42 23.76 4.07
C LEU A 185 2.07 23.58 5.56
N LEU A 186 1.96 22.32 6.03
CA LEU A 186 1.66 21.94 7.41
C LEU A 186 0.30 22.46 7.91
N ARG A 187 -0.70 22.49 7.03
CA ARG A 187 -2.05 23.01 7.32
C ARG A 187 -3.08 21.93 7.67
N CYS A 188 -2.72 20.65 7.54
CA CYS A 188 -3.61 19.54 7.90
C CYS A 188 -3.83 19.55 9.41
N ARG A 189 -5.09 19.64 9.86
CA ARG A 189 -5.49 19.69 11.29
C ARG A 189 -6.87 19.04 11.49
N GLY A 190 -7.13 18.62 12.71
CA GLY A 190 -8.46 18.20 13.19
C GLY A 190 -9.13 17.18 12.28
N GLU A 191 -10.31 17.53 11.77
CA GLU A 191 -11.16 16.67 10.94
C GLU A 191 -10.51 16.25 9.61
N GLU A 192 -9.54 17.00 9.09
CA GLU A 192 -8.81 16.55 7.90
C GLU A 192 -7.99 15.29 8.15
N TYR A 193 -7.40 15.15 9.35
CA TYR A 193 -6.74 13.91 9.74
C TYR A 193 -7.73 12.75 9.84
N ASP A 194 -8.89 13.01 10.45
CA ASP A 194 -9.93 11.99 10.56
C ASP A 194 -10.40 11.50 9.19
N THR A 195 -10.67 12.42 8.26
CA THR A 195 -11.04 12.11 6.88
C THR A 195 -9.98 11.26 6.17
N ARG A 196 -8.71 11.65 6.24
CA ARG A 196 -7.61 10.92 5.59
C ARG A 196 -7.43 9.51 6.16
N VAL A 197 -7.48 9.38 7.47
CA VAL A 197 -7.35 8.07 8.14
C VAL A 197 -8.60 7.22 7.89
N ALA A 198 -9.80 7.82 7.84
CA ALA A 198 -11.03 7.12 7.45
C ALA A 198 -10.94 6.54 6.04
N LEU A 199 -10.34 7.26 5.08
CA LEU A 199 -10.09 6.73 3.73
C LEU A 199 -9.14 5.53 3.75
N HIS A 200 -8.11 5.52 4.60
CA HIS A 200 -7.25 4.35 4.79
C HIS A 200 -8.02 3.17 5.38
N ARG A 201 -8.82 3.39 6.42
CA ARG A 201 -9.71 2.37 6.98
C ARG A 201 -10.64 1.79 5.92
N HIS A 202 -11.19 2.65 5.08
CA HIS A 202 -12.12 2.26 4.02
C HIS A 202 -11.45 1.46 2.89
N MET A 203 -10.14 1.65 2.65
CA MET A 203 -9.32 0.76 1.80
C MET A 203 -9.03 -0.59 2.44
N HIS A 204 -9.56 -0.88 3.63
CA HIS A 204 -9.24 -2.07 4.43
C HIS A 204 -7.76 -2.15 4.85
N PHE A 205 -7.08 -1.01 4.91
CA PHE A 205 -5.78 -0.92 5.54
C PHE A 205 -5.90 -1.06 7.04
N ASN A 206 -4.87 -1.62 7.64
CA ASN A 206 -4.74 -1.76 9.09
C ASN A 206 -3.45 -1.12 9.63
N MET A 207 -2.60 -0.56 8.76
CA MET A 207 -1.39 0.14 9.18
C MET A 207 -1.06 1.33 8.26
N ILE A 208 -0.55 2.39 8.86
CA ILE A 208 0.16 3.49 8.19
C ILE A 208 1.59 3.51 8.72
N ARG A 209 2.58 3.56 7.84
CA ARG A 209 3.93 3.93 8.24
C ARG A 209 4.07 5.45 8.14
N ASN A 210 4.27 6.10 9.27
CA ASN A 210 4.66 7.50 9.35
C ASN A 210 6.14 7.61 8.96
N TRP A 211 6.39 7.65 7.64
CA TRP A 211 7.72 7.63 7.05
C TRP A 211 8.55 8.78 7.58
N ILE A 212 9.77 8.45 8.04
CA ILE A 212 10.70 9.33 8.73
C ILE A 212 10.08 10.18 9.85
N GLY A 213 8.92 9.77 10.39
CA GLY A 213 8.25 10.48 11.48
C GLY A 213 7.85 11.92 11.16
N SER A 214 7.59 12.23 9.90
CA SER A 214 7.33 13.60 9.42
C SER A 214 6.03 14.19 9.97
N THR A 215 5.05 13.38 10.32
CA THR A 215 3.81 13.80 10.98
C THR A 215 3.94 13.64 12.48
N THR A 216 3.77 14.73 13.23
CA THR A 216 3.89 14.76 14.70
C THR A 216 2.63 15.29 15.39
N ASP A 217 1.61 15.64 14.63
CA ASP A 217 0.33 16.18 15.14
C ASP A 217 -0.44 15.07 15.86
N GLU A 218 -0.92 15.34 17.09
CA GLU A 218 -1.65 14.35 17.90
C GLU A 218 -2.94 13.89 17.23
N GLU A 219 -3.61 14.78 16.48
CA GLU A 219 -4.84 14.48 15.75
C GLU A 219 -4.67 13.33 14.75
N PHE A 220 -3.46 13.17 14.18
CA PHE A 220 -3.15 12.02 13.33
C PHE A 220 -3.23 10.70 14.11
N TYR A 221 -2.59 10.65 15.30
CA TYR A 221 -2.60 9.45 16.14
C TYR A 221 -3.98 9.19 16.74
N ASP A 222 -4.68 10.24 17.16
CA ASP A 222 -6.06 10.16 17.64
C ASP A 222 -7.00 9.57 16.57
N ALA A 223 -6.85 9.99 15.32
CA ALA A 223 -7.60 9.43 14.20
C ALA A 223 -7.23 7.97 13.97
N CYS A 224 -5.94 7.60 14.02
CA CYS A 224 -5.49 6.22 13.90
C CYS A 224 -6.07 5.34 15.03
N ASP A 225 -6.11 5.85 16.26
CA ASP A 225 -6.71 5.17 17.40
C ASP A 225 -8.20 4.88 17.18
N ARG A 226 -8.97 5.89 16.74
CA ARG A 226 -10.43 5.77 16.50
C ARG A 226 -10.76 4.84 15.34
N HIS A 227 -9.94 4.86 14.29
CA HIS A 227 -10.18 4.08 13.08
C HIS A 227 -9.55 2.68 13.08
N GLY A 228 -8.79 2.33 14.13
CA GLY A 228 -8.11 1.05 14.21
C GLY A 228 -6.96 0.92 13.20
N ILE A 229 -6.24 2.00 12.93
CA ILE A 229 -5.09 1.99 12.03
C ILE A 229 -3.82 1.96 12.88
N MET A 230 -3.07 0.86 12.81
CA MET A 230 -1.76 0.76 13.45
C MET A 230 -0.78 1.77 12.83
N VAL A 231 0.16 2.24 13.63
CA VAL A 231 1.21 3.15 13.17
C VAL A 231 2.58 2.49 13.34
N TRP A 232 3.31 2.41 12.25
CA TRP A 232 4.75 2.20 12.24
C TRP A 232 5.39 3.59 12.24
N ASP A 233 6.04 4.00 13.31
CA ASP A 233 6.48 5.37 13.52
C ASP A 233 8.00 5.50 13.50
N ASP A 234 8.54 6.14 12.45
CA ASP A 234 9.97 6.36 12.31
C ASP A 234 10.44 7.53 13.20
N PHE A 235 11.70 7.47 13.66
CA PHE A 235 12.43 8.66 14.09
C PHE A 235 13.02 9.36 12.86
N TRP A 236 13.20 10.66 12.90
CA TRP A 236 13.50 11.60 11.79
C TRP A 236 14.81 11.37 11.04
N LEU A 237 15.15 10.12 10.70
CA LEU A 237 16.38 9.73 10.01
C LEU A 237 16.07 9.08 8.65
N ASN A 238 16.92 9.35 7.66
CA ASN A 238 16.79 8.85 6.31
C ASN A 238 18.16 8.53 5.71
N SER A 239 18.54 7.27 5.71
CA SER A 239 19.72 6.58 5.11
C SER A 239 21.01 7.40 4.85
N HIS A 240 21.08 8.61 5.34
CA HIS A 240 22.25 9.48 5.15
C HIS A 240 23.28 9.24 6.27
N PRO A 241 24.56 9.17 5.91
CA PRO A 241 25.63 8.96 6.88
C PRO A 241 25.88 10.17 7.80
N ASN A 242 24.97 11.13 7.85
CA ASN A 242 25.15 12.36 8.60
C ASN A 242 24.28 12.32 9.86
N LEU A 243 24.94 12.17 11.00
CA LEU A 243 24.30 12.36 12.30
C LEU A 243 23.70 13.78 12.42
N PRO A 244 22.61 13.94 13.17
CA PRO A 244 22.13 15.26 13.59
C PRO A 244 23.26 16.09 14.19
N HIS A 245 23.24 17.39 13.97
CA HIS A 245 24.31 18.29 14.43
C HIS A 245 24.43 18.31 15.95
N ASP A 246 23.28 18.23 16.64
CA ASP A 246 23.18 18.18 18.10
C ASP A 246 22.49 16.88 18.49
N LEU A 247 23.28 15.87 18.83
CA LEU A 247 22.79 14.56 19.25
C LEU A 247 21.99 14.61 20.55
N GLY A 248 22.39 15.48 21.50
CA GLY A 248 21.67 15.64 22.76
C GLY A 248 20.28 16.22 22.57
N ALA A 249 20.16 17.25 21.76
CA ALA A 249 18.86 17.85 21.42
C ALA A 249 18.00 16.87 20.60
N PHE A 250 18.60 16.09 19.69
CA PHE A 250 17.88 15.05 18.96
C PHE A 250 17.31 13.98 19.90
N GLN A 251 18.13 13.49 20.85
CA GLN A 251 17.68 12.52 21.84
C GLN A 251 16.56 13.08 22.71
N GLN A 252 16.67 14.33 23.18
CA GLN A 252 15.58 14.97 23.95
C GLN A 252 14.28 14.99 23.15
N ASN A 253 14.31 15.38 21.86
CA ASN A 253 13.13 15.36 21.00
C ASN A 253 12.58 13.92 20.85
N ALA A 254 13.43 12.92 20.70
CA ALA A 254 13.00 11.52 20.60
C ALA A 254 12.32 11.04 21.89
N VAL A 255 12.88 11.36 23.06
CA VAL A 255 12.29 11.07 24.36
C VAL A 255 10.94 11.77 24.53
N GLU A 256 10.83 13.05 24.17
CA GLU A 256 9.56 13.79 24.22
C GLU A 256 8.53 13.19 23.27
N LYS A 257 8.93 12.80 22.06
CA LYS A 257 8.04 12.09 21.12
C LYS A 257 7.49 10.80 21.74
N ILE A 258 8.36 9.96 22.33
CA ILE A 258 7.93 8.70 22.95
C ILE A 258 6.94 8.97 24.08
N LYS A 259 7.25 9.88 25.00
CA LYS A 259 6.41 10.20 26.15
C LYS A 259 5.06 10.80 25.78
N ARG A 260 5.07 11.68 24.79
CA ARG A 260 3.86 12.31 24.26
C ARG A 260 2.92 11.30 23.63
N LEU A 261 3.47 10.31 22.87
CA LEU A 261 2.69 9.44 22.02
C LEU A 261 2.45 8.03 22.60
N ARG A 262 3.12 7.63 23.66
CA ARG A 262 3.08 6.26 24.21
C ARG A 262 1.71 5.77 24.68
N ASN A 263 0.75 6.68 24.92
CA ASN A 263 -0.62 6.31 25.29
C ASN A 263 -1.47 5.89 24.09
N HIS A 264 -1.09 6.25 22.86
CA HIS A 264 -1.82 5.86 21.66
C HIS A 264 -1.74 4.35 21.43
N PRO A 265 -2.88 3.63 21.44
CA PRO A 265 -2.88 2.19 21.20
C PRO A 265 -2.48 1.83 19.77
N SER A 266 -2.65 2.73 18.82
CA SER A 266 -2.32 2.53 17.41
C SER A 266 -0.83 2.33 17.14
N ILE A 267 0.08 2.96 17.92
CA ILE A 267 1.52 2.81 17.68
C ILE A 267 1.94 1.36 17.91
N ALA A 268 2.44 0.72 16.86
CA ALA A 268 2.84 -0.69 16.89
C ALA A 268 4.36 -0.89 16.87
N VAL A 269 5.12 -0.03 16.19
CA VAL A 269 6.57 -0.15 16.01
C VAL A 269 7.19 1.23 16.04
N TRP A 270 8.31 1.36 16.76
CA TRP A 270 9.23 2.49 16.67
C TRP A 270 10.37 2.12 15.72
N CYS A 271 10.67 2.95 14.74
CA CYS A 271 11.74 2.67 13.77
C CYS A 271 12.84 3.73 13.82
N GLY A 272 14.10 3.28 13.87
CA GLY A 272 15.25 4.16 14.03
C GLY A 272 15.55 5.00 12.80
N ASP A 273 15.67 4.36 11.63
CA ASP A 273 16.08 5.02 10.39
C ASP A 273 15.39 4.40 9.18
N ASN A 274 15.06 5.24 8.21
CA ASN A 274 14.64 4.78 6.90
C ASN A 274 15.83 4.22 6.12
N GLU A 275 15.74 2.94 5.71
CA GLU A 275 16.72 2.25 4.84
C GLU A 275 18.18 2.22 5.36
N GLY A 276 18.40 2.66 6.56
CA GLY A 276 19.70 2.68 7.23
C GLY A 276 19.58 2.26 8.70
N VAL A 277 20.71 2.07 9.36
CA VAL A 277 20.80 1.93 10.80
C VAL A 277 21.34 3.24 11.37
N PRO A 278 20.70 3.84 12.38
CA PRO A 278 21.22 5.07 12.98
C PRO A 278 22.69 4.89 13.39
N GLN A 279 23.52 5.86 13.04
CA GLN A 279 24.94 5.78 13.39
C GLN A 279 25.16 5.81 14.90
N ALA A 280 26.16 5.06 15.37
CA ALA A 280 26.54 5.08 16.77
C ALA A 280 26.91 6.52 17.24
N PRO A 281 26.48 6.93 18.45
CA PRO A 281 25.80 6.12 19.48
C PRO A 281 24.28 6.12 19.38
N LEU A 282 23.69 6.71 18.33
CA LEU A 282 22.27 7.06 18.26
C LEU A 282 21.34 5.84 18.22
N ASP A 283 21.71 4.74 17.54
CA ASP A 283 20.89 3.52 17.54
C ASP A 283 20.73 2.94 18.96
N ASP A 284 21.83 2.90 19.69
CA ASP A 284 21.82 2.41 21.09
C ASP A 284 21.01 3.34 22.00
N TRP A 285 21.10 4.64 21.80
CA TRP A 285 20.32 5.63 22.56
C TRP A 285 18.83 5.48 22.29
N LEU A 286 18.40 5.47 21.03
CA LEU A 286 17.00 5.31 20.69
C LEU A 286 16.42 3.99 21.21
N ARG A 287 17.18 2.91 21.09
CA ARG A 287 16.79 1.59 21.64
C ARG A 287 16.63 1.65 23.16
N GLY A 288 17.57 2.29 23.86
CA GLY A 288 17.50 2.50 25.29
C GLY A 288 16.34 3.41 25.71
N ASP A 289 16.10 4.47 24.96
CA ASP A 289 15.01 5.42 25.23
C ASP A 289 13.64 4.77 25.04
N VAL A 290 13.43 3.98 23.97
CA VAL A 290 12.19 3.21 23.79
C VAL A 290 12.02 2.18 24.91
N ALA A 291 13.06 1.44 25.26
CA ALA A 291 12.99 0.47 26.35
C ALA A 291 12.64 1.12 27.71
N HIS A 292 13.14 2.34 27.97
CA HIS A 292 12.91 3.05 29.22
C HIS A 292 11.58 3.80 29.25
N TYR A 293 11.30 4.63 28.24
CA TYR A 293 10.16 5.55 28.26
C TYR A 293 8.87 4.95 27.69
N ASP A 294 8.95 3.86 26.92
CA ASP A 294 7.82 3.05 26.45
C ASP A 294 7.73 1.69 27.18
N GLY A 295 8.64 1.45 28.15
CA GLY A 295 8.63 0.27 29.02
C GLY A 295 8.90 -1.05 28.28
N GLY A 296 9.36 -1.01 27.03
CA GLY A 296 9.53 -2.18 26.18
C GLY A 296 8.20 -2.82 25.74
N ASP A 297 7.10 -2.07 25.80
CA ASP A 297 5.78 -2.55 25.35
C ASP A 297 5.68 -2.60 23.82
N ARG A 298 6.57 -1.89 23.12
CA ARG A 298 6.68 -1.89 21.66
C ARG A 298 8.10 -2.18 21.18
N LEU A 299 8.19 -2.77 19.99
CA LEU A 299 9.46 -3.05 19.35
C LEU A 299 10.13 -1.75 18.89
N TYR A 300 11.43 -1.65 19.13
CA TYR A 300 12.32 -0.75 18.42
C TYR A 300 13.01 -1.52 17.29
N GLN A 301 12.77 -1.10 16.05
CA GLN A 301 13.38 -1.61 14.84
C GLN A 301 14.42 -0.61 14.33
N SER A 302 15.69 -0.98 14.25
CA SER A 302 16.76 -0.03 13.87
C SER A 302 16.63 0.46 12.43
N ILE A 303 16.17 -0.40 11.51
CA ILE A 303 16.17 -0.18 10.07
C ILE A 303 14.84 -0.61 9.46
N SER A 304 14.35 0.15 8.49
CA SER A 304 13.04 -0.10 7.88
C SER A 304 13.02 -1.19 6.81
N ASN A 305 14.15 -1.65 6.29
CA ASN A 305 14.19 -2.56 5.14
C ASN A 305 15.03 -3.83 5.31
N ALA A 306 15.48 -4.12 6.52
CA ALA A 306 16.29 -5.29 6.84
C ALA A 306 15.92 -5.87 8.21
N GLN A 307 16.71 -6.83 8.75
CA GLN A 307 16.51 -7.45 10.07
C GLN A 307 15.13 -8.13 10.20
N GLY A 308 14.78 -8.98 9.22
CA GLY A 308 13.49 -9.68 9.18
C GLY A 308 12.46 -9.04 8.23
N LEU A 309 12.76 -7.83 7.74
CA LEU A 309 12.00 -7.16 6.69
C LEU A 309 12.56 -7.53 5.32
N SER A 310 11.70 -7.55 4.30
CA SER A 310 12.08 -8.05 2.97
C SER A 310 12.63 -6.98 2.02
N GLY A 311 12.82 -5.76 2.50
CA GLY A 311 13.40 -4.66 1.74
C GLY A 311 12.42 -3.56 1.40
N SER A 312 12.88 -2.58 0.60
CA SER A 312 12.09 -1.50 -0.01
C SER A 312 12.18 -1.56 -1.54
N GLY A 313 11.19 -0.98 -2.21
CA GLY A 313 10.99 -1.09 -3.66
C GLY A 313 10.49 -2.48 -4.11
N PRO A 314 10.37 -2.70 -5.42
CA PRO A 314 10.55 -1.73 -6.49
C PRO A 314 9.43 -0.67 -6.55
N TRP A 315 9.68 0.42 -7.33
CA TRP A 315 8.73 1.53 -7.50
C TRP A 315 8.33 1.73 -8.96
N ALA A 316 8.18 0.66 -9.70
CA ALA A 316 7.81 0.69 -11.11
C ALA A 316 6.57 -0.16 -11.38
N ASN A 317 5.86 0.14 -12.49
CA ASN A 317 4.77 -0.68 -12.97
C ASN A 317 5.30 -1.97 -13.57
N PHE A 318 4.86 -3.09 -13.01
CA PHE A 318 5.11 -4.42 -13.55
C PHE A 318 3.82 -5.04 -14.06
N HIS A 319 3.95 -6.02 -14.95
CA HIS A 319 2.81 -6.85 -15.27
C HIS A 319 2.27 -7.52 -13.99
N PRO A 320 0.94 -7.61 -13.79
CA PRO A 320 0.33 -8.20 -12.59
C PRO A 320 0.93 -9.54 -12.16
N GLY A 321 1.26 -10.43 -13.10
CA GLY A 321 1.88 -11.73 -12.82
C GLY A 321 3.20 -11.66 -12.07
N TRP A 322 3.93 -10.55 -12.20
CA TRP A 322 5.19 -10.34 -11.50
C TRP A 322 5.04 -10.39 -9.97
N TYR A 323 3.94 -9.86 -9.45
CA TYR A 323 3.69 -9.81 -8.00
C TYR A 323 3.36 -11.17 -7.39
N PHE A 324 2.95 -12.14 -8.21
CA PHE A 324 2.60 -13.50 -7.79
C PHE A 324 3.70 -14.53 -7.97
N ALA A 325 4.64 -14.27 -8.86
CA ALA A 325 5.72 -15.19 -9.18
C ALA A 325 6.97 -14.95 -8.33
N ALA A 326 7.72 -16.01 -8.04
CA ALA A 326 9.00 -15.92 -7.37
C ALA A 326 10.07 -15.35 -8.32
N TYR A 327 10.03 -14.04 -8.56
CA TYR A 327 11.13 -13.40 -9.26
C TYR A 327 12.17 -12.92 -8.25
N PRO A 328 13.48 -13.23 -8.45
CA PRO A 328 14.51 -12.58 -7.67
C PRO A 328 14.46 -11.09 -7.97
N MET A 329 14.50 -10.31 -6.93
CA MET A 329 14.56 -8.86 -7.05
C MET A 329 15.82 -8.44 -7.78
N PRO A 330 15.78 -7.52 -8.75
CA PRO A 330 16.97 -7.04 -9.47
C PRO A 330 18.00 -6.36 -8.57
N TYR A 331 17.67 -6.05 -7.34
CA TYR A 331 18.54 -5.34 -6.39
C TYR A 331 19.20 -6.26 -5.36
N GLY A 332 19.90 -7.30 -5.79
CA GLY A 332 20.95 -7.93 -5.00
C GLY A 332 20.61 -8.61 -3.66
N TYR A 333 19.35 -8.83 -3.34
CA TYR A 333 18.95 -9.51 -2.10
C TYR A 333 18.98 -11.04 -2.26
N LYS A 334 20.15 -11.57 -2.54
CA LYS A 334 20.39 -13.03 -2.65
C LYS A 334 19.96 -13.73 -1.36
N GLY A 335 19.03 -14.68 -1.46
CA GLY A 335 18.65 -15.59 -0.38
C GLY A 335 17.58 -15.09 0.58
N ARG A 336 16.83 -14.02 0.26
CA ARG A 336 15.68 -13.60 1.04
C ARG A 336 14.36 -13.84 0.30
N PRO A 337 13.26 -14.15 1.01
CA PRO A 337 11.94 -14.22 0.39
C PRO A 337 11.63 -12.91 -0.35
N ALA A 338 11.14 -13.02 -1.58
CA ALA A 338 10.75 -11.84 -2.36
C ALA A 338 9.62 -11.07 -1.70
N TRP A 339 8.75 -11.76 -0.98
CA TRP A 339 7.57 -11.20 -0.33
C TRP A 339 7.88 -10.72 1.10
N GLY A 340 7.87 -11.55 2.11
CA GLY A 340 8.16 -11.18 3.50
C GLY A 340 7.24 -10.08 4.03
N PHE A 341 7.80 -9.25 4.93
CA PHE A 341 7.20 -7.97 5.35
C PHE A 341 7.90 -6.85 4.56
N ARG A 342 7.20 -6.32 3.56
CA ARG A 342 7.69 -5.28 2.66
C ARG A 342 7.23 -3.91 3.12
N THR A 343 8.16 -3.09 3.60
CA THR A 343 7.85 -1.77 4.15
C THR A 343 7.65 -0.69 3.10
N GLU A 344 8.16 -0.92 1.88
CA GLU A 344 7.91 -0.05 0.75
C GLU A 344 7.84 -0.87 -0.53
N ILE A 345 6.81 -0.66 -1.31
CA ILE A 345 6.67 -1.12 -2.69
C ILE A 345 5.67 -0.21 -3.36
N GLY A 346 5.92 0.20 -4.59
CA GLY A 346 5.02 1.16 -5.22
C GLY A 346 5.05 1.11 -6.72
N THR A 347 4.14 1.86 -7.28
CA THR A 347 4.02 2.05 -8.71
C THR A 347 3.54 3.45 -8.98
N ALA A 348 3.96 4.04 -10.10
CA ALA A 348 3.40 5.30 -10.54
C ALA A 348 1.87 5.20 -10.63
N VAL A 349 1.19 6.25 -10.25
CA VAL A 349 -0.26 6.40 -10.31
C VAL A 349 -0.58 7.75 -10.97
N PHE A 350 -1.51 7.77 -11.87
CA PHE A 350 -1.96 9.01 -12.48
C PHE A 350 -3.36 9.38 -12.00
N THR A 351 -3.62 10.67 -11.81
CA THR A 351 -4.90 11.14 -11.26
C THR A 351 -6.03 11.07 -12.30
N THR A 352 -7.24 11.38 -11.89
CA THR A 352 -8.40 11.49 -12.78
C THR A 352 -8.37 12.81 -13.56
N PHE A 353 -9.12 12.90 -14.64
CA PHE A 353 -9.18 14.15 -15.41
C PHE A 353 -9.82 15.29 -14.60
N GLU A 354 -10.81 14.97 -13.78
CA GLU A 354 -11.51 15.95 -12.94
C GLU A 354 -10.56 16.60 -11.93
N SER A 355 -9.64 15.84 -11.36
CA SER A 355 -8.61 16.40 -10.46
C SER A 355 -7.47 17.05 -11.22
N PHE A 356 -7.02 16.45 -12.34
CA PHE A 356 -5.96 16.98 -13.19
C PHE A 356 -6.21 18.45 -13.59
N ARG A 357 -7.42 18.76 -14.07
CA ARG A 357 -7.79 20.11 -14.52
C ARG A 357 -7.85 21.16 -13.39
N LYS A 358 -7.85 20.74 -12.11
CA LYS A 358 -7.88 21.69 -10.98
C LYS A 358 -6.54 22.39 -10.75
N PHE A 359 -5.44 21.77 -11.16
CA PHE A 359 -4.10 22.29 -10.87
C PHE A 359 -3.20 22.44 -12.10
N MET A 360 -3.57 21.84 -13.24
CA MET A 360 -2.81 21.97 -14.49
C MET A 360 -3.39 23.07 -15.38
N PRO A 361 -2.61 24.06 -15.81
CA PRO A 361 -3.04 25.04 -16.80
C PRO A 361 -3.43 24.36 -18.13
N GLU A 362 -4.50 24.82 -18.77
CA GLU A 362 -5.06 24.18 -19.96
C GLU A 362 -4.04 24.07 -21.11
N GLU A 363 -3.20 25.07 -21.30
CA GLU A 363 -2.10 25.06 -22.28
C GLU A 363 -1.03 23.99 -22.02
N SER A 364 -1.00 23.40 -20.82
CA SER A 364 -0.07 22.34 -20.42
C SER A 364 -0.69 20.97 -20.31
N TRP A 365 -1.95 20.79 -20.73
CA TRP A 365 -2.65 19.53 -20.57
C TRP A 365 -2.07 18.41 -21.42
N TRP A 366 -1.74 18.69 -22.68
CA TRP A 366 -1.30 17.67 -23.64
C TRP A 366 -0.46 18.29 -24.79
N PRO A 367 0.58 17.59 -25.29
CA PRO A 367 1.20 16.38 -24.72
C PRO A 367 1.97 16.65 -23.42
N ARG A 368 2.50 15.60 -22.76
CA ARG A 368 3.35 15.72 -21.55
C ARG A 368 4.49 16.73 -21.76
N ASN A 369 4.71 17.60 -20.79
CA ASN A 369 5.67 18.71 -20.85
C ASN A 369 6.26 19.01 -19.46
N ASP A 370 7.11 20.04 -19.37
CA ASP A 370 7.82 20.41 -18.14
C ASP A 370 6.89 20.79 -16.97
N MET A 371 5.64 21.19 -17.22
CA MET A 371 4.69 21.46 -16.14
C MET A 371 4.30 20.18 -15.41
N TRP A 372 4.25 19.03 -16.08
CA TRP A 372 4.02 17.75 -15.46
C TRP A 372 5.13 17.37 -14.48
N ASP A 373 6.38 17.72 -14.77
CA ASP A 373 7.50 17.48 -13.85
C ASP A 373 7.37 18.31 -12.55
N LYS A 374 6.85 19.54 -12.63
CA LYS A 374 6.56 20.36 -11.44
C LYS A 374 5.51 19.73 -10.51
N HIS A 375 4.67 18.84 -11.05
CA HIS A 375 3.72 18.05 -10.32
C HIS A 375 4.15 16.58 -10.18
N PHE A 376 5.45 16.32 -10.20
CA PHE A 376 6.09 15.04 -9.95
C PHE A 376 5.73 13.94 -10.97
N PHE A 377 5.80 14.27 -12.28
CA PHE A 377 5.65 13.31 -13.37
C PHE A 377 6.63 13.57 -14.54
N GLY A 378 7.92 13.63 -14.21
CA GLY A 378 9.02 13.87 -15.12
C GLY A 378 10.34 13.40 -14.49
N LYS A 379 11.42 14.18 -14.69
CA LYS A 379 12.76 13.82 -14.20
C LYS A 379 12.86 13.78 -12.68
N SER A 380 12.11 14.62 -11.97
CA SER A 380 12.08 14.64 -10.50
C SER A 380 11.49 13.34 -9.91
N ALA A 381 10.67 12.63 -10.66
CA ALA A 381 10.05 11.38 -10.29
C ALA A 381 10.76 10.14 -10.88
N ALA A 382 12.06 10.24 -11.16
CA ALA A 382 12.82 9.22 -11.90
C ALA A 382 12.70 7.80 -11.31
N ASN A 383 12.69 7.67 -9.97
CA ASN A 383 12.52 6.39 -9.28
C ASN A 383 11.11 5.79 -9.42
N ALA A 384 10.09 6.59 -9.74
CA ALA A 384 8.74 6.14 -10.06
C ALA A 384 8.59 5.68 -11.52
N ALA A 385 9.62 5.90 -12.34
CA ALA A 385 9.63 5.58 -13.76
C ALA A 385 8.39 6.09 -14.54
N PRO A 386 8.09 7.42 -14.52
CA PRO A 386 6.92 7.96 -15.18
C PRO A 386 6.91 7.75 -16.70
N ASP A 387 8.10 7.69 -17.33
CA ASP A 387 8.24 7.35 -18.75
C ASP A 387 7.71 5.93 -19.01
N LYS A 388 8.12 4.97 -18.17
CA LYS A 388 7.65 3.58 -18.30
C LYS A 388 6.16 3.45 -18.00
N TYR A 389 5.63 4.24 -17.07
CA TYR A 389 4.19 4.27 -16.82
C TYR A 389 3.42 4.76 -18.06
N PHE A 390 3.88 5.87 -18.66
CA PHE A 390 3.28 6.44 -19.86
C PHE A 390 3.29 5.47 -21.04
N GLU A 391 4.45 4.83 -21.28
CA GLU A 391 4.61 3.78 -22.29
C GLU A 391 3.70 2.58 -22.02
N THR A 392 3.61 2.12 -20.76
CA THR A 392 2.77 0.97 -20.41
C THR A 392 1.29 1.24 -20.66
N VAL A 393 0.81 2.48 -20.43
CA VAL A 393 -0.56 2.85 -20.81
C VAL A 393 -0.77 2.68 -22.31
N ALA A 394 0.15 3.17 -23.15
CA ALA A 394 0.07 3.05 -24.60
C ALA A 394 0.18 1.60 -25.08
N GLU A 395 1.11 0.84 -24.52
CA GLU A 395 1.33 -0.58 -24.86
C GLU A 395 0.11 -1.45 -24.51
N ASN A 396 -0.48 -1.24 -23.33
CA ASN A 396 -1.56 -2.09 -22.83
C ASN A 396 -2.94 -1.65 -23.37
N TYR A 397 -3.20 -0.34 -23.43
CA TYR A 397 -4.52 0.21 -23.72
C TYR A 397 -4.58 1.03 -25.01
N GLY A 398 -3.45 1.16 -25.74
CA GLY A 398 -3.33 1.95 -26.98
C GLY A 398 -3.01 3.41 -26.73
N GLU A 399 -2.44 4.06 -27.76
CA GLU A 399 -2.14 5.49 -27.73
C GLU A 399 -3.33 6.33 -27.29
N ALA A 400 -3.08 7.34 -26.49
CA ALA A 400 -4.13 8.21 -25.98
C ALA A 400 -4.43 9.39 -26.93
N ASN A 401 -5.71 9.67 -27.15
CA ASN A 401 -6.20 10.80 -27.92
C ASN A 401 -6.39 12.05 -27.02
N GLY A 402 -5.33 12.48 -26.35
CA GLY A 402 -5.37 13.62 -25.43
C GLY A 402 -5.49 13.21 -23.96
N ILE A 403 -5.53 14.22 -23.08
CA ILE A 403 -5.42 14.03 -21.62
C ILE A 403 -6.59 13.26 -21.01
N GLU A 404 -7.83 13.50 -21.44
CA GLU A 404 -9.01 12.84 -20.88
C GLU A 404 -8.97 11.33 -21.16
N ASP A 405 -8.63 10.94 -22.40
CA ASP A 405 -8.44 9.54 -22.77
C ASP A 405 -7.26 8.89 -22.03
N PHE A 406 -6.16 9.65 -21.87
CA PHE A 406 -5.03 9.18 -21.09
C PHE A 406 -5.43 8.91 -19.62
N CYS A 407 -6.10 9.85 -18.96
CA CYS A 407 -6.60 9.67 -17.61
C CYS A 407 -7.48 8.44 -17.47
N ARG A 408 -8.41 8.23 -18.43
CA ARG A 408 -9.33 7.09 -18.46
C ARG A 408 -8.59 5.75 -18.56
N LYS A 409 -7.61 5.63 -19.45
CA LYS A 409 -6.75 4.45 -19.62
C LYS A 409 -5.85 4.22 -18.40
N ALA A 410 -5.30 5.31 -17.85
CA ALA A 410 -4.47 5.28 -16.67
C ALA A 410 -5.21 4.71 -15.44
N GLN A 411 -6.53 4.97 -15.28
CA GLN A 411 -7.28 4.38 -14.18
C GLN A 411 -7.35 2.85 -14.26
N LEU A 412 -7.45 2.26 -15.46
CA LEU A 412 -7.41 0.80 -15.61
C LEU A 412 -6.06 0.23 -15.18
N LEU A 413 -4.96 0.86 -15.60
CA LEU A 413 -3.61 0.46 -15.17
C LEU A 413 -3.46 0.60 -13.64
N ASN A 414 -3.95 1.71 -13.07
CA ASN A 414 -3.92 1.94 -11.63
C ASN A 414 -4.66 0.83 -10.86
N ILE A 415 -5.88 0.44 -11.32
CA ILE A 415 -6.65 -0.64 -10.70
C ILE A 415 -5.88 -1.95 -10.76
N GLU A 416 -5.45 -2.35 -11.95
CA GLU A 416 -4.87 -3.66 -12.21
C GLU A 416 -3.58 -3.87 -11.40
N VAL A 417 -2.65 -2.92 -11.50
CA VAL A 417 -1.32 -3.06 -10.88
C VAL A 417 -1.40 -2.95 -9.36
N ASN A 418 -2.13 -1.96 -8.83
CA ASN A 418 -2.23 -1.80 -7.38
C ASN A 418 -3.01 -2.96 -6.73
N LYS A 419 -4.05 -3.48 -7.39
CA LYS A 419 -4.74 -4.68 -6.94
C LYS A 419 -3.81 -5.88 -6.90
N ALA A 420 -3.09 -6.15 -7.99
CA ALA A 420 -2.18 -7.27 -8.11
C ALA A 420 -1.02 -7.22 -7.10
N MET A 421 -0.54 -6.03 -6.76
CA MET A 421 0.51 -5.83 -5.77
C MET A 421 0.11 -6.40 -4.39
N TYR A 422 -1.09 -6.10 -3.91
CA TYR A 422 -1.59 -6.64 -2.64
C TYR A 422 -2.01 -8.10 -2.76
N GLU A 423 -2.71 -8.49 -3.82
CA GLU A 423 -3.13 -9.87 -4.05
C GLU A 423 -1.93 -10.82 -4.17
N GLY A 424 -0.84 -10.39 -4.81
CA GLY A 424 0.40 -11.15 -4.93
C GLY A 424 1.02 -11.47 -3.58
N TRP A 425 1.10 -10.48 -2.67
CA TRP A 425 1.56 -10.70 -1.29
C TRP A 425 0.60 -11.61 -0.51
N GLN A 426 -0.69 -11.36 -0.57
CA GLN A 426 -1.71 -12.18 0.11
C GLN A 426 -1.75 -13.62 -0.43
N HIS A 427 -1.36 -13.84 -1.70
CA HIS A 427 -1.23 -15.17 -2.28
C HIS A 427 -0.27 -16.05 -1.49
N HIS A 428 0.72 -15.44 -0.86
CA HIS A 428 1.78 -16.05 -0.06
C HIS A 428 1.55 -15.97 1.45
N LEU A 429 0.33 -15.61 1.88
CA LEU A 429 -0.03 -15.43 3.28
C LEU A 429 0.43 -16.61 4.13
N TRP A 430 1.23 -16.30 5.08
CA TRP A 430 2.03 -16.98 6.05
C TRP A 430 3.09 -17.95 5.53
N ASN A 431 3.14 -18.31 4.27
CA ASN A 431 4.29 -19.10 3.79
C ASN A 431 5.57 -18.26 3.86
N ASP A 432 5.56 -17.16 3.13
CA ASP A 432 6.69 -16.25 2.97
C ASP A 432 6.27 -14.77 2.86
N ALA A 433 5.03 -14.43 3.23
CA ALA A 433 4.52 -13.06 3.29
C ALA A 433 3.76 -12.79 4.60
N SER A 434 4.06 -11.68 5.25
CA SER A 434 3.45 -11.24 6.51
C SER A 434 2.93 -9.81 6.49
N GLY A 435 3.31 -9.01 5.49
CA GLY A 435 2.81 -7.65 5.36
C GLY A 435 3.35 -6.90 4.14
N ILE A 436 2.61 -5.87 3.76
CA ILE A 436 2.91 -5.00 2.62
C ILE A 436 2.44 -3.57 2.91
N LEU A 437 3.32 -2.60 2.68
CA LEU A 437 3.02 -1.18 2.76
C LEU A 437 3.34 -0.51 1.42
N THR A 438 2.34 0.10 0.78
CA THR A 438 2.57 0.80 -0.50
C THR A 438 3.38 2.08 -0.30
N TRP A 439 4.20 2.40 -1.25
CA TRP A 439 4.89 3.67 -1.39
C TRP A 439 4.21 4.48 -2.50
N MET A 440 3.35 5.46 -2.24
CA MET A 440 2.77 5.90 -0.98
C MET A 440 1.25 5.87 -1.09
N SER A 441 0.55 6.11 0.05
CA SER A 441 -0.91 6.02 0.06
C SER A 441 -1.61 7.36 -0.18
N GLN A 442 -0.96 8.49 0.11
CA GLN A 442 -1.56 9.81 -0.04
C GLN A 442 -0.57 10.88 -0.52
N SER A 443 -1.09 11.95 -1.07
CA SER A 443 -0.37 13.07 -1.62
C SER A 443 -0.34 14.24 -0.63
N ALA A 444 0.81 14.90 -0.48
CA ALA A 444 0.95 16.08 0.37
C ALA A 444 0.65 17.41 -0.36
N TYR A 445 0.60 17.42 -1.68
CA TYR A 445 0.29 18.56 -2.52
C TYR A 445 -0.31 18.10 -3.85
N PRO A 446 -0.89 18.99 -4.68
CA PRO A 446 -1.42 18.61 -5.99
C PRO A 446 -0.30 18.03 -6.89
N SER A 447 -0.20 16.71 -6.95
CA SER A 447 0.87 15.98 -7.63
C SER A 447 0.36 14.69 -8.26
N PHE A 448 1.20 14.11 -9.10
CA PHE A 448 1.06 12.77 -9.62
C PHE A 448 1.93 11.80 -8.82
N VAL A 449 1.75 10.51 -9.07
CA VAL A 449 2.57 9.43 -8.50
C VAL A 449 2.36 9.22 -7.00
N TRP A 450 2.57 8.01 -6.53
CA TRP A 450 2.56 7.64 -5.13
C TRP A 450 1.25 7.94 -4.38
N GLN A 451 0.08 7.73 -4.98
CA GLN A 451 -1.16 8.06 -4.29
C GLN A 451 -2.30 7.11 -4.64
N THR A 452 -3.06 6.69 -3.62
CA THR A 452 -4.30 5.94 -3.80
C THR A 452 -5.49 6.87 -3.94
N TYR A 453 -5.47 8.01 -3.24
CA TYR A 453 -6.36 9.15 -3.44
C TYR A 453 -5.51 10.42 -3.56
N ASP A 454 -5.99 11.38 -4.31
CA ASP A 454 -5.21 12.58 -4.58
C ASP A 454 -5.40 13.70 -3.53
N TYR A 455 -4.68 14.80 -3.72
CA TYR A 455 -4.74 15.94 -2.81
C TYR A 455 -6.16 16.48 -2.58
N TYR A 456 -7.02 16.36 -3.57
CA TYR A 456 -8.42 16.81 -3.51
C TYR A 456 -9.38 15.75 -2.96
N TYR A 457 -8.87 14.63 -2.45
CA TYR A 457 -9.63 13.47 -1.98
C TYR A 457 -10.38 12.70 -3.07
N ASP A 458 -10.02 12.86 -4.35
CA ASP A 458 -10.59 12.04 -5.41
C ASP A 458 -10.01 10.61 -5.34
N LEU A 459 -10.89 9.63 -5.35
CA LEU A 459 -10.58 8.21 -5.20
C LEU A 459 -10.29 7.63 -6.58
N ASN A 460 -9.03 7.59 -6.96
CA ASN A 460 -8.59 7.11 -8.27
C ASN A 460 -8.61 5.56 -8.37
N GLY A 461 -8.24 5.03 -9.54
CA GLY A 461 -8.24 3.59 -9.78
C GLY A 461 -7.37 2.78 -8.81
N ALA A 462 -6.26 3.36 -8.31
CA ALA A 462 -5.41 2.69 -7.34
C ALA A 462 -6.13 2.45 -6.01
N TYR A 463 -6.89 3.44 -5.53
CA TYR A 463 -7.73 3.30 -4.33
C TYR A 463 -8.66 2.09 -4.43
N TRP A 464 -9.38 1.98 -5.54
CA TRP A 464 -10.38 0.93 -5.74
C TRP A 464 -9.75 -0.44 -5.96
N GLY A 465 -8.60 -0.49 -6.64
CA GLY A 465 -7.81 -1.72 -6.77
C GLY A 465 -7.32 -2.23 -5.41
N VAL A 466 -6.73 -1.34 -4.60
CA VAL A 466 -6.26 -1.66 -3.25
C VAL A 466 -7.42 -2.07 -2.34
N ARG A 467 -8.50 -1.27 -2.32
CA ARG A 467 -9.69 -1.59 -1.50
C ARG A 467 -10.22 -2.99 -1.80
N LYS A 468 -10.31 -3.35 -3.09
CA LYS A 468 -10.75 -4.68 -3.49
C LYS A 468 -9.79 -5.77 -3.02
N ALA A 469 -8.50 -5.61 -3.25
CA ALA A 469 -7.49 -6.59 -2.84
C ALA A 469 -7.42 -6.79 -1.32
N CYS A 470 -7.67 -5.72 -0.56
CA CYS A 470 -7.51 -5.73 0.90
C CYS A 470 -8.76 -6.13 1.68
N GLU A 471 -9.84 -6.57 1.04
CA GLU A 471 -11.02 -7.11 1.74
C GLU A 471 -10.60 -8.13 2.82
N PRO A 472 -11.22 -8.13 4.01
CA PRO A 472 -10.85 -9.07 5.09
C PRO A 472 -11.04 -10.54 4.70
N LEU A 473 -12.12 -10.84 3.96
CA LEU A 473 -12.36 -12.14 3.31
C LEU A 473 -12.42 -11.87 1.79
N HIS A 474 -11.46 -12.44 1.04
CA HIS A 474 -11.22 -12.07 -0.34
C HIS A 474 -11.03 -13.29 -1.24
N ILE A 475 -11.65 -13.28 -2.43
CA ILE A 475 -11.42 -14.29 -3.47
C ILE A 475 -10.59 -13.68 -4.59
N GLN A 476 -9.47 -14.31 -4.96
CA GLN A 476 -8.52 -13.78 -5.94
C GLN A 476 -8.03 -14.83 -6.94
N TRP A 477 -7.60 -14.35 -8.10
CA TRP A 477 -6.99 -15.13 -9.17
C TRP A 477 -5.53 -14.71 -9.36
N SER A 478 -4.65 -15.70 -9.48
CA SER A 478 -3.23 -15.47 -9.76
C SER A 478 -2.97 -15.38 -11.25
N TYR A 479 -2.40 -14.27 -11.67
CA TYR A 479 -1.94 -14.06 -13.05
C TYR A 479 -0.78 -14.98 -13.45
N ALA A 480 -0.03 -15.51 -12.46
CA ALA A 480 1.17 -16.30 -12.75
C ALA A 480 0.85 -17.77 -13.05
N ASP A 481 -0.09 -18.38 -12.32
CA ASP A 481 -0.34 -19.82 -12.37
C ASP A 481 -1.82 -20.20 -12.53
N ASN A 482 -2.68 -19.21 -12.78
CA ASN A 482 -4.13 -19.35 -12.94
C ASN A 482 -4.86 -19.95 -11.74
N THR A 483 -4.23 -19.99 -10.56
CA THR A 483 -4.89 -20.46 -9.34
C THR A 483 -5.86 -19.43 -8.79
N VAL A 484 -6.97 -19.93 -8.22
CA VAL A 484 -7.90 -19.13 -7.43
C VAL A 484 -7.74 -19.50 -5.97
N LYS A 485 -7.53 -18.48 -5.15
CA LYS A 485 -7.45 -18.63 -3.68
C LYS A 485 -8.54 -17.82 -2.99
N VAL A 486 -8.96 -18.29 -1.83
CA VAL A 486 -9.72 -17.51 -0.84
C VAL A 486 -8.75 -17.14 0.27
N VAL A 487 -8.58 -15.86 0.48
CA VAL A 487 -7.72 -15.26 1.51
C VAL A 487 -8.62 -14.75 2.63
N ASN A 488 -8.40 -15.22 3.83
CA ASN A 488 -9.06 -14.74 5.04
C ASN A 488 -8.00 -14.09 5.94
N ALA A 489 -7.96 -12.77 5.93
CA ALA A 489 -7.07 -11.97 6.79
C ALA A 489 -7.83 -11.41 8.01
N SER A 490 -9.01 -11.96 8.34
CA SER A 490 -9.81 -11.58 9.50
C SER A 490 -9.56 -12.53 10.69
N GLY A 491 -10.04 -12.14 11.86
CA GLY A 491 -10.07 -12.99 13.05
C GLY A 491 -11.17 -14.04 13.07
N GLU A 492 -12.01 -14.13 12.03
CA GLU A 492 -13.20 -14.97 11.97
C GLU A 492 -12.98 -16.23 11.13
N ALA A 493 -13.60 -17.34 11.55
CA ALA A 493 -13.66 -18.56 10.76
C ALA A 493 -14.96 -18.62 9.95
N TYR A 494 -14.86 -19.00 8.69
CA TYR A 494 -16.00 -19.13 7.78
C TYR A 494 -16.18 -20.58 7.34
N ASN A 495 -17.40 -21.07 7.49
CA ASN A 495 -17.78 -22.42 7.07
C ASN A 495 -18.86 -22.35 5.97
N GLY A 496 -18.99 -23.42 5.19
CA GLY A 496 -20.03 -23.52 4.17
C GLY A 496 -19.89 -22.55 3.01
N LEU A 497 -18.66 -22.08 2.75
CA LEU A 497 -18.39 -21.16 1.66
C LEU A 497 -18.49 -21.85 0.29
N ARG A 498 -18.94 -21.11 -0.70
CA ARG A 498 -19.00 -21.52 -2.11
C ARG A 498 -18.29 -20.52 -3.01
N ALA A 499 -17.20 -20.96 -3.60
CA ALA A 499 -16.47 -20.21 -4.61
C ALA A 499 -16.94 -20.56 -6.01
N THR A 500 -17.14 -19.55 -6.86
CA THR A 500 -17.46 -19.73 -8.28
C THR A 500 -16.54 -18.87 -9.14
N ALA A 501 -16.14 -19.41 -10.28
CA ALA A 501 -15.43 -18.70 -11.32
C ALA A 501 -16.20 -18.81 -12.63
N ALA A 502 -16.29 -17.71 -13.38
CA ALA A 502 -16.89 -17.66 -14.70
C ALA A 502 -16.04 -16.77 -15.60
N VAL A 503 -15.98 -17.11 -16.89
CA VAL A 503 -15.26 -16.33 -17.90
C VAL A 503 -16.24 -15.84 -18.93
N TYR A 504 -16.12 -14.56 -19.32
CA TYR A 504 -16.99 -13.90 -20.27
C TYR A 504 -16.18 -13.26 -21.40
N ASN A 505 -16.66 -13.36 -22.60
CA ASN A 505 -16.15 -12.60 -23.74
C ASN A 505 -16.54 -11.11 -23.65
N MET A 506 -15.96 -10.28 -24.51
CA MET A 506 -16.24 -8.84 -24.56
C MET A 506 -17.71 -8.51 -24.86
N ASP A 507 -18.44 -9.39 -25.55
CA ASP A 507 -19.87 -9.27 -25.80
C ASP A 507 -20.75 -9.69 -24.60
N GLY A 508 -20.13 -10.12 -23.50
CA GLY A 508 -20.80 -10.58 -22.28
C GLY A 508 -21.27 -12.04 -22.35
N SER A 509 -20.97 -12.79 -23.41
CA SER A 509 -21.28 -14.23 -23.49
C SER A 509 -20.38 -15.05 -22.57
N GLU A 510 -20.96 -15.97 -21.80
CA GLU A 510 -20.23 -16.86 -20.89
C GLU A 510 -19.53 -17.97 -21.68
N VAL A 511 -18.23 -18.17 -21.40
CA VAL A 511 -17.46 -19.28 -21.96
C VAL A 511 -17.47 -20.45 -20.95
N LYS A 512 -18.49 -21.30 -21.07
CA LYS A 512 -18.84 -22.35 -20.08
C LYS A 512 -17.70 -23.34 -19.76
N ARG A 513 -16.76 -23.54 -20.67
CA ARG A 513 -15.57 -24.41 -20.44
C ARG A 513 -14.76 -23.98 -19.23
N TYR A 514 -14.76 -22.69 -18.89
CA TYR A 514 -14.00 -22.13 -17.78
C TYR A 514 -14.83 -21.96 -16.50
N ALA A 515 -16.13 -22.26 -16.54
CA ALA A 515 -16.98 -22.17 -15.37
C ALA A 515 -16.61 -23.28 -14.36
N GLN A 516 -16.28 -22.85 -13.13
CA GLN A 516 -15.91 -23.76 -12.04
C GLN A 516 -16.64 -23.39 -10.75
N ARG A 517 -16.80 -24.39 -9.87
CA ARG A 517 -17.39 -24.22 -8.54
C ARG A 517 -16.66 -25.12 -7.55
N ALA A 518 -16.49 -24.62 -6.32
CA ALA A 518 -15.92 -25.39 -5.22
C ALA A 518 -16.57 -24.97 -3.89
N ALA A 519 -16.68 -25.92 -2.98
CA ALA A 519 -17.06 -25.65 -1.59
C ALA A 519 -15.81 -25.66 -0.73
N LEU A 520 -15.77 -24.80 0.29
CA LEU A 520 -14.64 -24.70 1.21
C LEU A 520 -15.05 -24.17 2.58
N SER A 521 -14.12 -24.25 3.51
CA SER A 521 -14.11 -23.48 4.77
C SER A 521 -12.80 -22.73 4.86
N SER A 522 -12.77 -21.63 5.56
CA SER A 522 -11.58 -20.80 5.75
C SER A 522 -11.40 -20.48 7.23
N LEU A 523 -10.26 -20.83 7.77
CA LEU A 523 -9.85 -20.45 9.12
C LEU A 523 -9.31 -19.00 9.12
N PRO A 524 -9.27 -18.33 10.28
CA PRO A 524 -8.63 -17.04 10.42
C PRO A 524 -7.19 -17.05 9.87
N ASN A 525 -6.78 -15.95 9.25
CA ASN A 525 -5.42 -15.78 8.77
C ASN A 525 -4.92 -16.92 7.85
N THR A 526 -5.72 -17.34 6.87
CA THR A 526 -5.35 -18.39 5.92
C THR A 526 -5.57 -17.97 4.47
N ALA A 527 -4.77 -18.56 3.56
CA ALA A 527 -4.98 -18.50 2.12
C ALA A 527 -5.20 -19.93 1.58
N VAL A 528 -6.41 -20.21 1.10
CA VAL A 528 -6.82 -21.55 0.65
C VAL A 528 -6.92 -21.58 -0.87
N LYS A 529 -6.15 -22.45 -1.53
CA LYS A 529 -6.33 -22.74 -2.95
C LYS A 529 -7.63 -23.48 -3.18
N VAL A 530 -8.47 -22.96 -4.08
CA VAL A 530 -9.83 -23.45 -4.32
C VAL A 530 -9.93 -24.16 -5.67
N MET A 531 -9.33 -23.57 -6.71
CA MET A 531 -9.37 -24.11 -8.07
C MET A 531 -8.21 -23.56 -8.89
N THR A 532 -8.02 -24.10 -10.10
CA THR A 532 -7.12 -23.56 -11.13
C THR A 532 -7.93 -23.41 -12.41
N LEU A 533 -7.93 -22.22 -12.99
CA LEU A 533 -8.63 -21.96 -14.25
C LEU A 533 -7.84 -22.60 -15.40
N PRO A 534 -8.50 -23.34 -16.32
CA PRO A 534 -7.80 -24.08 -17.36
C PRO A 534 -7.46 -23.18 -18.57
N PHE A 535 -6.87 -22.00 -18.32
CA PHE A 535 -6.32 -21.20 -19.41
C PHE A 535 -5.12 -21.92 -20.03
N PRO A 536 -4.88 -21.76 -21.33
CA PRO A 536 -3.64 -22.22 -21.93
C PRO A 536 -2.47 -21.63 -21.15
N GLU A 537 -1.48 -22.47 -20.81
CA GLU A 537 -0.20 -21.94 -20.32
C GLU A 537 0.42 -21.08 -21.42
N ASP A 538 0.85 -19.86 -21.07
CA ASP A 538 1.67 -19.05 -21.95
C ASP A 538 2.96 -19.83 -22.21
N ARG A 539 3.06 -20.43 -23.41
CA ARG A 539 4.15 -21.31 -23.73
C ARG A 539 5.35 -20.48 -24.15
N ASN A 540 6.26 -20.22 -23.22
CA ASN A 540 7.56 -19.69 -23.56
C ASN A 540 8.31 -20.66 -24.48
N LEU A 541 8.44 -20.28 -25.75
CA LEU A 541 9.08 -21.07 -26.79
C LEU A 541 10.57 -21.27 -26.54
N ALA A 542 11.21 -20.37 -25.79
CA ALA A 542 12.63 -20.45 -25.47
C ALA A 542 12.91 -21.34 -24.25
N ARG A 543 11.89 -21.69 -23.45
CA ARG A 543 12.11 -22.43 -22.21
C ARG A 543 12.81 -23.76 -22.40
N GLY A 544 13.93 -23.94 -21.67
CA GLY A 544 14.74 -25.15 -21.74
C GLY A 544 15.44 -25.38 -23.08
N LYS A 545 15.47 -24.38 -23.96
CA LYS A 545 16.15 -24.46 -25.25
C LYS A 545 17.65 -24.28 -25.11
N LYS A 546 18.38 -24.79 -26.08
CA LYS A 546 19.83 -24.69 -26.12
C LYS A 546 20.27 -23.24 -26.36
N THR A 547 21.30 -22.82 -25.66
CA THR A 547 21.82 -21.45 -25.73
C THR A 547 23.32 -21.45 -25.95
N VAL A 548 23.81 -20.40 -26.61
CA VAL A 548 25.21 -20.09 -26.81
C VAL A 548 25.43 -18.61 -26.59
N ALA A 549 26.55 -18.22 -26.04
CA ALA A 549 26.89 -16.80 -25.83
C ALA A 549 28.30 -16.49 -26.34
N SER A 550 28.56 -15.20 -26.63
CA SER A 550 29.90 -14.72 -27.00
C SER A 550 30.93 -15.02 -25.94
N SER A 551 30.54 -14.86 -24.68
CA SER A 551 31.33 -15.16 -23.50
C SER A 551 30.43 -15.36 -22.30
N SER A 552 30.94 -15.97 -21.22
CA SER A 552 30.28 -16.06 -19.93
C SER A 552 31.31 -15.84 -18.83
N GLU A 553 30.92 -15.21 -17.74
CA GLU A 553 31.79 -15.01 -16.58
C GLU A 553 32.27 -16.35 -16.00
N ASN A 554 31.37 -17.33 -16.00
CA ASN A 554 31.70 -18.72 -15.62
C ASN A 554 30.67 -19.68 -16.23
N ASP A 555 30.98 -20.97 -16.23
CA ASP A 555 30.12 -22.04 -16.77
C ASP A 555 29.06 -22.54 -15.76
N GLY A 556 28.98 -21.95 -14.58
CA GLY A 556 28.07 -22.31 -13.50
C GLY A 556 26.83 -21.47 -13.47
N ALA A 557 26.70 -20.65 -12.41
CA ALA A 557 25.53 -19.85 -12.14
C ALA A 557 25.28 -18.69 -13.14
N HIS A 558 26.32 -18.29 -13.92
CA HIS A 558 26.24 -17.19 -14.89
C HIS A 558 26.48 -17.66 -16.33
N ALA A 559 26.09 -18.87 -16.64
CA ALA A 559 26.23 -19.47 -17.97
C ALA A 559 25.08 -19.08 -18.90
N ALA A 560 25.32 -19.13 -20.21
CA ALA A 560 24.31 -18.84 -21.24
C ALA A 560 23.00 -19.63 -21.07
N LYS A 561 23.03 -20.88 -20.57
CA LYS A 561 21.85 -21.70 -20.34
C LYS A 561 20.84 -21.11 -19.35
N SER A 562 21.29 -20.19 -18.50
CA SER A 562 20.45 -19.56 -17.50
C SER A 562 19.37 -18.66 -18.10
N VAL A 563 19.56 -18.15 -19.34
CA VAL A 563 18.55 -17.25 -19.95
C VAL A 563 17.30 -17.97 -20.46
N THR A 564 17.22 -19.29 -20.35
CA THR A 564 16.07 -20.09 -20.81
C THR A 564 15.65 -21.15 -19.79
N ASP A 565 16.23 -21.16 -18.59
CA ASP A 565 15.95 -22.19 -17.58
C ASP A 565 14.64 -21.95 -16.80
N GLY A 566 14.05 -20.76 -16.94
CA GLY A 566 12.84 -20.33 -16.25
C GLY A 566 13.06 -20.07 -14.78
N ASN A 567 14.30 -19.75 -14.41
CA ASN A 567 14.69 -19.44 -13.04
C ASN A 567 15.38 -18.08 -13.00
N THR A 568 14.62 -17.05 -12.68
CA THR A 568 15.15 -15.70 -12.54
C THR A 568 16.14 -15.54 -11.36
N GLY A 569 16.46 -16.61 -10.62
CA GLY A 569 17.55 -16.68 -9.63
C GLY A 569 18.91 -17.01 -10.25
N SER A 570 18.94 -17.45 -11.49
CA SER A 570 20.15 -17.64 -12.32
C SER A 570 20.21 -16.54 -13.37
N SER A 571 21.40 -16.28 -13.91
CA SER A 571 21.57 -15.27 -14.97
C SER A 571 22.68 -15.68 -15.91
N TRP A 572 22.63 -15.23 -17.15
CA TRP A 572 23.83 -15.13 -17.96
C TRP A 572 24.50 -13.79 -17.65
N ARG A 573 25.82 -13.85 -17.46
CA ARG A 573 26.66 -12.65 -17.32
C ARG A 573 27.79 -12.76 -18.34
N SER A 574 27.98 -11.73 -19.16
CA SER A 574 29.05 -11.71 -20.14
C SER A 574 30.44 -11.77 -19.47
N GLY A 575 31.42 -12.35 -20.13
CA GLY A 575 32.80 -12.50 -19.59
C GLY A 575 33.57 -11.16 -19.51
N GLY A 576 33.02 -10.07 -20.02
CA GLY A 576 33.64 -8.75 -20.02
C GLY A 576 32.73 -7.69 -20.62
N PRO A 577 33.17 -6.41 -20.56
CA PRO A 577 32.47 -5.32 -21.25
C PRO A 577 32.66 -5.39 -22.76
N GLY A 578 31.91 -4.61 -23.50
CA GLY A 578 31.98 -4.55 -24.98
C GLY A 578 30.80 -5.20 -25.65
N GLU A 579 30.89 -5.41 -26.97
CA GLU A 579 29.83 -6.08 -27.70
C GLU A 579 29.71 -7.55 -27.27
N GLN A 580 28.62 -7.90 -26.66
CA GLN A 580 28.33 -9.24 -26.16
C GLN A 580 26.97 -9.68 -26.66
N TRP A 581 26.81 -10.99 -26.81
CA TRP A 581 25.56 -11.58 -27.26
C TRP A 581 25.28 -12.93 -26.62
N VAL A 582 23.98 -13.25 -26.53
CA VAL A 582 23.47 -14.57 -26.19
C VAL A 582 22.41 -14.99 -27.22
N MET A 583 22.44 -16.26 -27.62
CA MET A 583 21.59 -16.84 -28.67
C MET A 583 20.84 -18.05 -28.15
N VAL A 584 19.58 -18.16 -28.54
CA VAL A 584 18.69 -19.31 -28.28
C VAL A 584 18.48 -20.10 -29.59
N ASP A 585 18.67 -21.40 -29.57
CA ASP A 585 18.31 -22.33 -30.65
C ASP A 585 16.95 -22.98 -30.34
N LEU A 586 15.89 -22.56 -31.00
CA LEU A 586 14.54 -23.09 -30.82
C LEU A 586 14.39 -24.54 -31.31
N GLY A 587 15.40 -25.09 -32.02
CA GLY A 587 15.46 -26.45 -32.52
C GLY A 587 14.78 -26.63 -33.87
N ALA A 588 13.91 -25.78 -34.30
CA ALA A 588 13.26 -25.72 -35.61
C ALA A 588 12.79 -24.29 -35.88
N PRO A 589 12.54 -23.90 -37.14
CA PRO A 589 11.89 -22.66 -37.47
C PRO A 589 10.57 -22.56 -36.72
N THR A 590 10.44 -21.52 -35.89
CA THR A 590 9.30 -21.29 -34.98
C THR A 590 8.87 -19.85 -35.11
N GLU A 591 7.57 -19.63 -35.19
CA GLU A 591 7.01 -18.29 -35.28
C GLU A 591 6.90 -17.67 -33.88
N PHE A 592 7.39 -16.43 -33.72
CA PHE A 592 7.26 -15.63 -32.49
C PHE A 592 6.98 -14.17 -32.81
N SER A 593 6.35 -13.46 -31.90
CA SER A 593 5.97 -12.04 -32.02
C SER A 593 6.18 -11.25 -30.73
N ASP A 594 6.39 -11.92 -29.61
CA ASP A 594 6.57 -11.26 -28.33
C ASP A 594 7.83 -11.80 -27.65
N ILE A 595 8.63 -10.86 -27.14
CA ILE A 595 9.91 -11.14 -26.50
C ILE A 595 9.90 -10.47 -25.15
N VAL A 596 10.22 -11.21 -24.09
CA VAL A 596 10.38 -10.65 -22.76
C VAL A 596 11.82 -10.87 -22.32
N LEU A 597 12.49 -9.78 -21.97
CA LEU A 597 13.86 -9.80 -21.46
C LEU A 597 13.83 -9.38 -19.99
N THR A 598 14.35 -10.22 -19.12
CA THR A 598 14.51 -9.88 -17.68
C THR A 598 15.98 -9.62 -17.41
N TRP A 599 16.30 -8.37 -17.08
CA TRP A 599 17.66 -7.88 -16.87
C TRP A 599 18.01 -7.70 -15.40
N GLU A 600 19.32 -7.66 -15.10
CA GLU A 600 19.82 -7.12 -13.83
C GLU A 600 19.93 -5.59 -13.95
N SER A 601 18.87 -4.86 -13.54
CA SER A 601 18.79 -3.40 -13.65
C SER A 601 19.04 -2.88 -15.09
N GLU A 602 19.59 -1.70 -15.25
CA GLU A 602 19.95 -1.11 -16.55
C GLU A 602 21.20 -1.75 -17.13
N ALA A 603 21.09 -2.98 -17.65
CA ALA A 603 22.24 -3.77 -18.10
C ALA A 603 22.76 -3.38 -19.49
N ALA A 604 21.99 -2.72 -20.34
CA ALA A 604 22.40 -2.29 -21.68
C ALA A 604 21.88 -0.88 -22.01
N LYS A 605 22.75 -0.03 -22.55
CA LYS A 605 22.35 1.28 -23.11
C LYS A 605 21.62 1.14 -24.44
N ALA A 606 21.99 0.15 -25.24
CA ALA A 606 21.32 -0.23 -26.47
C ALA A 606 21.57 -1.71 -26.80
N TYR A 607 20.58 -2.34 -27.42
CA TYR A 607 20.67 -3.73 -27.87
C TYR A 607 19.79 -3.98 -29.09
N GLU A 608 20.06 -5.08 -29.75
CA GLU A 608 19.28 -5.58 -30.89
C GLU A 608 18.84 -7.02 -30.66
N ILE A 609 17.70 -7.37 -31.23
CA ILE A 609 17.26 -8.75 -31.40
C ILE A 609 17.40 -9.11 -32.86
N LEU A 610 18.12 -10.20 -33.11
CA LEU A 610 18.35 -10.72 -34.42
C LEU A 610 17.77 -12.13 -34.57
N ALA A 611 17.28 -12.46 -35.75
CA ALA A 611 16.71 -13.74 -36.07
C ALA A 611 17.50 -14.38 -37.24
N SER A 612 17.64 -15.71 -37.24
CA SER A 612 18.33 -16.49 -38.29
C SER A 612 17.73 -17.88 -38.41
N ASP A 613 17.85 -18.48 -39.59
CA ASP A 613 17.44 -19.86 -39.83
C ASP A 613 18.64 -20.85 -39.83
N ASP A 614 19.87 -20.36 -39.98
CA ASP A 614 21.11 -21.13 -40.09
C ASP A 614 22.22 -20.75 -39.09
N ALA A 615 22.02 -19.69 -38.31
CA ALA A 615 22.97 -19.05 -37.39
C ALA A 615 24.16 -18.36 -38.08
N GLU A 616 24.12 -18.20 -39.40
CA GLU A 616 25.15 -17.54 -40.21
C GLU A 616 24.64 -16.20 -40.76
N GLU A 617 23.49 -16.20 -41.41
CA GLU A 617 22.83 -14.98 -41.89
C GLU A 617 21.82 -14.47 -40.90
N TRP A 618 22.00 -13.22 -40.44
CA TRP A 618 21.22 -12.60 -39.41
C TRP A 618 20.41 -11.38 -39.92
N ARG A 619 19.16 -11.29 -39.53
CA ARG A 619 18.33 -10.11 -39.78
C ARG A 619 17.90 -9.47 -38.45
N THR A 620 18.03 -8.18 -38.31
CA THR A 620 17.53 -7.45 -37.15
C THR A 620 15.99 -7.42 -37.19
N VAL A 621 15.36 -7.84 -36.09
CA VAL A 621 13.90 -7.85 -35.92
C VAL A 621 13.46 -6.80 -34.91
N TYR A 622 14.38 -6.32 -34.07
CA TYR A 622 14.14 -5.24 -33.15
C TYR A 622 15.45 -4.53 -32.81
N THR A 623 15.38 -3.18 -32.69
CA THR A 623 16.47 -2.34 -32.20
C THR A 623 15.96 -1.51 -31.04
N SER A 624 16.61 -1.57 -29.88
CA SER A 624 16.27 -0.75 -28.73
C SER A 624 16.72 0.69 -28.97
N GLY A 625 15.76 1.62 -28.97
CA GLY A 625 16.02 3.06 -29.03
C GLY A 625 16.37 3.70 -27.67
N LYS A 626 16.41 2.92 -26.61
CA LYS A 626 16.58 3.36 -25.21
C LYS A 626 17.33 2.31 -24.40
N PRO A 627 17.88 2.69 -23.23
CA PRO A 627 18.45 1.73 -22.28
C PRO A 627 17.46 0.66 -21.86
N SER A 628 17.97 -0.52 -21.51
CA SER A 628 17.16 -1.62 -20.96
C SER A 628 16.50 -1.20 -19.64
N THR A 629 15.31 -1.74 -19.42
CA THR A 629 14.62 -1.66 -18.12
C THR A 629 14.71 -3.03 -17.45
N PRO A 630 14.40 -3.16 -16.15
CA PRO A 630 14.48 -4.49 -15.51
C PRO A 630 13.65 -5.57 -16.23
N ILE A 631 12.56 -5.19 -16.89
CA ILE A 631 11.78 -6.09 -17.74
C ILE A 631 11.41 -5.34 -19.03
N ASP A 632 12.03 -5.71 -20.13
CA ASP A 632 11.67 -5.21 -21.45
C ASP A 632 10.67 -6.15 -22.12
N ARG A 633 9.53 -5.61 -22.52
CA ARG A 633 8.52 -6.29 -23.34
C ARG A 633 8.56 -5.73 -24.75
N ILE A 634 8.87 -6.58 -25.69
CA ILE A 634 9.07 -6.23 -27.08
C ILE A 634 8.00 -6.92 -27.91
N ARG A 635 7.22 -6.15 -28.65
CA ARG A 635 6.25 -6.63 -29.62
C ARG A 635 6.76 -6.33 -31.01
N ILE A 636 6.85 -7.35 -31.83
CA ILE A 636 7.26 -7.26 -33.23
C ILE A 636 6.21 -7.89 -34.15
N ASP A 637 6.27 -7.60 -35.42
CA ASP A 637 5.53 -8.37 -36.40
C ASP A 637 5.95 -9.85 -36.33
N PRO A 638 5.04 -10.81 -36.52
CA PRO A 638 5.39 -12.23 -36.44
C PRO A 638 6.57 -12.61 -37.35
N VAL A 639 7.56 -13.23 -36.73
CA VAL A 639 8.79 -13.66 -37.37
C VAL A 639 8.96 -15.17 -37.18
N THR A 640 9.23 -15.91 -38.28
CA THR A 640 9.61 -17.30 -38.20
C THR A 640 11.13 -17.42 -38.31
N ALA A 641 11.77 -18.05 -37.30
CA ALA A 641 13.20 -18.32 -37.30
C ALA A 641 13.53 -19.48 -36.35
N ARG A 642 14.67 -20.11 -36.56
CA ARG A 642 15.20 -21.12 -35.65
C ARG A 642 16.07 -20.53 -34.54
N TYR A 643 16.85 -19.52 -34.86
CA TYR A 643 17.78 -18.89 -33.92
C TYR A 643 17.36 -17.46 -33.63
N VAL A 644 17.41 -17.10 -32.34
CA VAL A 644 17.13 -15.75 -31.87
C VAL A 644 18.30 -15.29 -31.01
N LYS A 645 18.88 -14.14 -31.35
CA LYS A 645 20.05 -13.60 -30.69
C LYS A 645 19.79 -12.22 -30.13
N LEU A 646 20.08 -12.04 -28.86
CA LEU A 646 20.21 -10.74 -28.22
C LEU A 646 21.66 -10.27 -28.36
N GLN A 647 21.87 -9.10 -28.91
CA GLN A 647 23.18 -8.47 -29.07
C GLN A 647 23.19 -7.10 -28.40
N GLY A 648 24.04 -6.89 -27.42
CA GLY A 648 24.28 -5.57 -26.83
C GLY A 648 25.13 -4.74 -27.78
N THR A 649 24.60 -3.62 -28.26
CA THR A 649 25.30 -2.70 -29.19
C THR A 649 25.96 -1.53 -28.46
N ALA A 650 25.51 -1.21 -27.24
CA ALA A 650 26.15 -0.26 -26.34
C ALA A 650 26.00 -0.75 -24.90
N PRO A 651 27.02 -1.40 -24.36
CA PRO A 651 27.04 -1.77 -22.94
C PRO A 651 27.12 -0.51 -22.07
N HIS A 652 26.67 -0.63 -20.83
CA HIS A 652 26.93 0.37 -19.80
C HIS A 652 28.45 0.43 -19.52
N ASP A 653 29.04 1.58 -19.38
CA ASP A 653 30.49 1.85 -19.39
C ASP A 653 31.32 0.80 -18.67
N ASP A 654 31.83 0.31 -17.99
CA ASP A 654 32.64 -0.75 -17.42
C ASP A 654 31.84 -2.01 -16.96
N TRP A 655 30.58 -2.16 -17.33
CA TRP A 655 29.71 -3.20 -16.80
C TRP A 655 29.46 -4.33 -17.82
N GLN A 656 29.33 -5.55 -17.31
CA GLN A 656 28.97 -6.72 -18.06
C GLN A 656 27.47 -6.72 -18.39
N LEU A 657 27.07 -7.32 -19.49
CA LEU A 657 25.67 -7.64 -19.75
C LEU A 657 25.21 -8.74 -18.82
N VAL A 658 24.09 -8.52 -18.13
CA VAL A 658 23.50 -9.52 -17.23
C VAL A 658 22.02 -9.68 -17.56
N LEU A 659 21.66 -10.88 -18.05
CA LEU A 659 20.31 -11.25 -18.41
C LEU A 659 19.88 -12.47 -17.59
N PHE A 660 18.75 -12.36 -16.91
CA PHE A 660 18.16 -13.48 -16.16
C PHE A 660 17.40 -14.41 -17.09
N GLU A 661 16.47 -13.86 -17.90
CA GLU A 661 15.64 -14.64 -18.80
C GLU A 661 15.45 -13.96 -20.16
N MET A 662 15.35 -14.78 -21.20
CA MET A 662 14.90 -14.44 -22.53
C MET A 662 13.74 -15.34 -22.90
N GLU A 663 12.54 -14.79 -22.87
CA GLU A 663 11.31 -15.51 -23.16
C GLU A 663 10.80 -15.13 -24.55
N LEU A 664 10.32 -16.09 -25.30
CA LEU A 664 9.77 -15.91 -26.64
C LEU A 664 8.35 -16.49 -26.68
N TYR A 665 7.41 -15.71 -27.20
CA TYR A 665 6.04 -16.14 -27.37
C TYR A 665 5.59 -16.00 -28.81
N GLY A 666 4.88 -17.02 -29.30
CA GLY A 666 4.32 -17.02 -30.65
C GLY A 666 3.08 -16.14 -30.75
N PRO A 667 2.66 -15.77 -31.98
CA PRO A 667 1.32 -15.25 -32.15
C PRO A 667 0.34 -16.31 -31.63
N GLU A 668 -0.51 -15.91 -30.68
CA GLU A 668 -1.47 -16.85 -30.11
C GLU A 668 -2.36 -17.42 -31.21
N THR A 669 -2.47 -18.76 -31.24
CA THR A 669 -3.65 -19.38 -31.83
C THR A 669 -4.77 -19.12 -30.81
N PRO A 670 -5.69 -18.17 -31.03
CA PRO A 670 -6.74 -17.89 -30.07
C PRO A 670 -7.44 -19.20 -29.77
N ALA A 671 -7.65 -19.54 -28.48
CA ALA A 671 -8.66 -20.52 -28.18
C ALA A 671 -9.93 -20.03 -28.87
N LYS A 672 -10.43 -20.74 -29.88
CA LYS A 672 -11.51 -20.29 -30.80
C LYS A 672 -12.76 -19.76 -30.09
N GLU A 673 -12.81 -19.91 -28.76
CA GLU A 673 -13.92 -19.59 -27.88
C GLU A 673 -13.72 -18.28 -27.08
N LEU A 674 -12.49 -17.76 -26.99
CA LEU A 674 -12.19 -16.54 -26.20
C LEU A 674 -12.01 -15.34 -27.14
N SER A 675 -12.65 -14.21 -26.78
CA SER A 675 -12.35 -12.91 -27.42
C SER A 675 -10.91 -12.47 -27.06
N PRO A 676 -10.29 -11.56 -27.87
CA PRO A 676 -8.92 -11.09 -27.63
C PRO A 676 -8.69 -10.64 -26.18
N VAL A 677 -9.63 -9.88 -25.63
CA VAL A 677 -9.75 -9.62 -24.19
C VAL A 677 -11.00 -10.31 -23.68
N HIS A 678 -10.94 -10.90 -22.51
CA HIS A 678 -12.04 -11.59 -21.85
C HIS A 678 -12.00 -11.33 -20.35
N PHE A 679 -13.11 -11.56 -19.68
CA PHE A 679 -13.31 -11.19 -18.31
C PHE A 679 -13.40 -12.43 -17.42
N ILE A 680 -12.74 -12.39 -16.26
CA ILE A 680 -12.84 -13.42 -15.21
C ILE A 680 -13.63 -12.82 -14.07
N ARG A 681 -14.72 -13.47 -13.67
CA ARG A 681 -15.50 -13.11 -12.48
C ARG A 681 -15.40 -14.22 -11.46
N LEU A 682 -14.97 -13.85 -10.27
CA LEU A 682 -14.95 -14.72 -9.09
C LEU A 682 -15.99 -14.26 -8.09
N ARG A 683 -16.69 -15.20 -7.46
CA ARG A 683 -17.66 -14.90 -6.40
C ARG A 683 -17.52 -15.90 -5.26
N LEU A 684 -17.56 -15.38 -4.05
CA LEU A 684 -17.58 -16.15 -2.82
C LEU A 684 -18.90 -15.86 -2.11
N THR A 685 -19.66 -16.92 -1.81
CA THR A 685 -20.94 -16.82 -1.11
C THR A 685 -20.96 -17.72 0.11
N ASP A 686 -21.83 -17.42 1.06
CA ASP A 686 -22.17 -18.32 2.16
C ASP A 686 -23.19 -19.39 1.72
N ASP A 687 -23.59 -20.26 2.65
CA ASP A 687 -24.61 -21.30 2.42
C ASP A 687 -26.00 -20.75 2.07
N ALA A 688 -26.32 -19.55 2.56
CA ALA A 688 -27.57 -18.85 2.26
C ALA A 688 -27.56 -18.20 0.87
N GLY A 689 -26.40 -18.13 0.22
CA GLY A 689 -26.19 -17.49 -1.08
C GLY A 689 -25.88 -15.99 -0.99
N ASN A 690 -25.65 -15.47 0.20
CA ASN A 690 -25.21 -14.06 0.34
C ASN A 690 -23.80 -13.90 -0.22
N LEU A 691 -23.61 -12.83 -0.99
CA LEU A 691 -22.30 -12.48 -1.56
C LEU A 691 -21.38 -11.94 -0.46
N LEU A 692 -20.23 -12.58 -0.26
CA LEU A 692 -19.23 -12.17 0.73
C LEU A 692 -18.02 -11.48 0.08
N SER A 693 -17.62 -11.93 -1.12
CA SER A 693 -16.57 -11.27 -1.91
C SER A 693 -16.84 -11.52 -3.40
N GLU A 694 -16.60 -10.52 -4.21
CA GLU A 694 -16.64 -10.61 -5.67
C GLU A 694 -15.41 -9.93 -6.24
N ASN A 695 -14.75 -10.57 -7.19
CA ASN A 695 -13.61 -9.98 -7.89
C ASN A 695 -13.78 -10.10 -9.39
N PHE A 696 -13.25 -9.12 -10.10
CA PHE A 696 -13.38 -9.01 -11.55
C PHE A 696 -12.02 -8.68 -12.15
N TYR A 697 -11.62 -9.44 -13.18
CA TYR A 697 -10.37 -9.24 -13.90
C TYR A 697 -10.63 -9.17 -15.39
N TRP A 698 -9.75 -8.54 -16.12
CA TRP A 698 -9.62 -8.63 -17.56
C TRP A 698 -8.31 -9.31 -17.90
N ARG A 699 -8.37 -10.26 -18.78
CA ARG A 699 -7.25 -11.04 -19.28
C ARG A 699 -7.26 -10.93 -20.81
N SER A 700 -6.07 -10.86 -21.40
CA SER A 700 -5.95 -10.95 -22.86
C SER A 700 -5.29 -12.25 -23.27
N ASN A 701 -5.56 -12.67 -24.50
CA ASN A 701 -4.87 -13.79 -25.14
C ASN A 701 -3.40 -13.45 -25.43
N ARG A 702 -3.05 -12.18 -25.50
CA ARG A 702 -1.70 -11.69 -25.67
C ARG A 702 -1.31 -10.88 -24.44
N LEU A 703 -0.28 -11.32 -23.73
CA LEU A 703 0.12 -10.82 -22.43
C LEU A 703 0.11 -9.28 -22.36
N GLY A 704 -0.80 -8.74 -21.51
CA GLY A 704 -0.94 -7.30 -21.26
C GLY A 704 -1.46 -6.47 -22.44
N ASP A 705 -1.93 -7.08 -23.55
CA ASP A 705 -2.54 -6.35 -24.65
C ASP A 705 -4.06 -6.22 -24.47
N TYR A 706 -4.50 -5.12 -23.92
CA TYR A 706 -5.91 -4.83 -23.66
C TYR A 706 -6.51 -3.83 -24.66
N ARG A 707 -5.82 -3.53 -25.78
CA ARG A 707 -6.27 -2.53 -26.76
C ARG A 707 -7.66 -2.81 -27.31
N ALA A 708 -8.04 -4.10 -27.39
CA ALA A 708 -9.38 -4.49 -27.82
C ALA A 708 -10.51 -3.96 -26.91
N LEU A 709 -10.22 -3.55 -25.67
CA LEU A 709 -11.21 -2.90 -24.81
C LEU A 709 -11.74 -1.58 -25.41
N ASN A 710 -10.97 -0.93 -26.30
CA ASN A 710 -11.41 0.27 -27.00
C ASN A 710 -12.48 -0.02 -28.07
N ASP A 711 -12.66 -1.29 -28.44
CA ASP A 711 -13.68 -1.74 -29.42
C ASP A 711 -14.98 -2.18 -28.73
N LEU A 712 -15.08 -2.04 -27.39
CA LEU A 712 -16.34 -2.29 -26.69
C LEU A 712 -17.43 -1.34 -27.17
N GLU A 713 -18.57 -1.90 -27.56
CA GLU A 713 -19.75 -1.10 -27.91
C GLU A 713 -20.18 -0.24 -26.71
N PRO A 714 -20.68 1.00 -26.94
CA PRO A 714 -21.12 1.87 -25.87
C PRO A 714 -22.15 1.22 -24.95
N ALA A 715 -21.95 1.40 -23.65
CA ALA A 715 -22.87 0.88 -22.64
C ALA A 715 -24.04 1.83 -22.38
N LYS A 716 -25.14 1.30 -21.85
CA LYS A 716 -26.33 2.09 -21.51
C LYS A 716 -26.76 1.85 -20.09
N LEU A 717 -26.52 2.83 -19.23
CA LEU A 717 -26.80 2.75 -17.80
C LEU A 717 -28.11 3.45 -17.43
N ASP A 718 -28.89 2.82 -16.55
CA ASP A 718 -30.03 3.43 -15.82
C ASP A 718 -29.58 3.63 -14.37
N VAL A 719 -29.53 4.88 -13.93
CA VAL A 719 -29.07 5.26 -12.58
C VAL A 719 -30.26 5.82 -11.80
N ARG A 720 -30.53 5.22 -10.65
CA ARG A 720 -31.57 5.66 -9.72
C ARG A 720 -30.96 5.87 -8.34
N THR A 721 -31.36 6.92 -7.67
CA THR A 721 -30.89 7.23 -6.33
C THR A 721 -32.05 7.42 -5.36
N LYS A 722 -31.83 7.03 -4.11
CA LYS A 722 -32.63 7.43 -2.97
C LYS A 722 -31.67 8.00 -1.94
N ALA A 723 -32.02 9.10 -1.31
CA ALA A 723 -31.16 9.72 -0.31
C ALA A 723 -31.94 10.05 0.96
N GLU A 724 -31.21 9.97 2.07
CA GLU A 724 -31.66 10.40 3.38
C GLU A 724 -30.52 11.11 4.10
N THR A 725 -30.82 11.95 5.07
CA THR A 725 -29.82 12.60 5.91
C THR A 725 -29.86 11.97 7.31
N VAL A 726 -28.71 11.46 7.76
CA VAL A 726 -28.54 10.81 9.06
C VAL A 726 -27.29 11.39 9.71
N ASP A 727 -27.41 11.93 10.90
CA ASP A 727 -26.29 12.47 11.69
C ASP A 727 -25.37 13.44 10.92
N GLY A 728 -25.98 14.36 10.15
CA GLY A 728 -25.24 15.36 9.38
C GLY A 728 -24.61 14.82 8.08
N LYS A 729 -24.90 13.58 7.70
CA LYS A 729 -24.42 12.95 6.49
C LYS A 729 -25.55 12.66 5.52
N ARG A 730 -25.34 12.94 4.24
CA ARG A 730 -26.22 12.55 3.14
C ARG A 730 -25.85 11.14 2.69
N ILE A 731 -26.72 10.18 2.99
CA ILE A 731 -26.58 8.79 2.55
C ILE A 731 -27.37 8.61 1.26
N ILE A 732 -26.68 8.33 0.18
CA ILE A 732 -27.25 8.12 -1.16
C ILE A 732 -27.18 6.64 -1.50
N ARG A 733 -28.32 5.97 -1.64
CA ARG A 733 -28.39 4.59 -2.13
C ARG A 733 -28.60 4.60 -3.63
N ALA A 734 -27.53 4.37 -4.36
CA ALA A 734 -27.55 4.29 -5.81
C ALA A 734 -27.92 2.88 -6.30
N THR A 735 -28.66 2.81 -7.39
CA THR A 735 -28.95 1.59 -8.12
C THR A 735 -28.59 1.82 -9.56
N VAL A 736 -27.56 1.14 -10.06
CA VAL A 736 -27.03 1.26 -11.41
C VAL A 736 -27.32 -0.02 -12.17
N THR A 737 -28.06 0.08 -13.29
CA THR A 737 -28.45 -1.08 -14.10
C THR A 737 -27.92 -0.93 -15.52
N ASN A 738 -27.24 -1.95 -16.04
CA ASN A 738 -26.88 -2.00 -17.47
C ASN A 738 -28.09 -2.37 -18.32
N ARG A 739 -28.67 -1.39 -19.03
CA ARG A 739 -29.79 -1.58 -19.98
C ARG A 739 -29.32 -1.82 -21.41
N GLY A 740 -28.00 -1.68 -21.65
CA GLY A 740 -27.41 -1.91 -22.95
C GLY A 740 -27.31 -3.38 -23.34
N ARG A 741 -26.77 -3.62 -24.52
CA ARG A 741 -26.51 -4.97 -25.05
C ARG A 741 -25.08 -5.41 -24.74
N SER A 742 -24.17 -4.46 -24.63
CA SER A 742 -22.74 -4.66 -24.32
C SER A 742 -22.49 -4.72 -22.81
N VAL A 743 -21.30 -5.15 -22.46
CA VAL A 743 -20.78 -5.05 -21.09
C VAL A 743 -20.57 -3.57 -20.74
N ALA A 744 -21.02 -3.12 -19.58
CA ALA A 744 -20.63 -1.82 -19.04
C ALA A 744 -19.37 -2.02 -18.20
N PHE A 745 -18.22 -1.74 -18.80
CA PHE A 745 -16.91 -2.03 -18.24
C PHE A 745 -16.41 -0.89 -17.35
N ALA A 746 -15.86 -1.22 -16.19
CA ALA A 746 -15.23 -0.30 -15.24
C ALA A 746 -16.06 0.99 -15.01
N VAL A 747 -17.30 0.83 -14.56
CA VAL A 747 -18.24 1.94 -14.33
C VAL A 747 -17.75 2.78 -13.14
N ARG A 748 -17.43 4.04 -13.42
CA ARG A 748 -17.09 5.04 -12.40
C ARG A 748 -18.32 5.83 -12.00
N LEU A 749 -18.58 5.90 -10.68
CA LEU A 749 -19.60 6.75 -10.08
C LEU A 749 -18.96 8.01 -9.49
N MET A 750 -19.61 9.14 -9.70
CA MET A 750 -19.17 10.43 -9.19
C MET A 750 -20.39 11.23 -8.72
N PRO A 751 -20.52 11.54 -7.42
CA PRO A 751 -21.43 12.57 -6.97
C PRO A 751 -20.86 13.94 -7.36
N VAL A 752 -21.70 14.76 -7.99
CA VAL A 752 -21.34 16.11 -8.43
C VAL A 752 -22.37 17.11 -7.97
N TYR A 753 -21.96 18.36 -7.79
CA TYR A 753 -22.88 19.46 -7.57
C TYR A 753 -23.83 19.63 -8.76
N ALA A 754 -25.12 19.70 -8.50
CA ALA A 754 -26.12 19.78 -9.58
C ALA A 754 -25.98 21.08 -10.40
N SER A 755 -25.55 22.17 -9.76
CA SER A 755 -25.40 23.49 -10.39
C SER A 755 -24.15 23.58 -11.26
N THR A 756 -23.00 23.04 -10.82
CA THR A 756 -21.70 23.24 -11.49
C THR A 756 -21.21 22.00 -12.23
N GLY A 757 -21.66 20.80 -11.85
CA GLY A 757 -21.12 19.54 -12.35
C GLY A 757 -19.75 19.18 -11.79
N GLU A 758 -19.21 19.92 -10.83
CA GLU A 758 -17.97 19.59 -10.15
C GLU A 758 -18.17 18.49 -9.10
N GLN A 759 -17.13 17.67 -8.89
CA GLN A 759 -17.17 16.59 -7.89
C GLN A 759 -17.39 17.12 -6.49
N ILE A 760 -18.20 16.41 -5.71
CA ILE A 760 -18.37 16.62 -4.28
C ILE A 760 -17.35 15.72 -3.57
N LEU A 761 -16.39 16.31 -2.88
CA LEU A 761 -15.29 15.61 -2.20
C LEU A 761 -15.03 16.25 -0.83
N PRO A 762 -14.62 15.46 0.20
CA PRO A 762 -14.44 14.02 0.20
C PRO A 762 -15.76 13.24 0.13
N VAL A 763 -15.68 11.99 -0.34
CA VAL A 763 -16.81 11.06 -0.42
C VAL A 763 -16.37 9.67 0.02
N ILE A 764 -17.24 8.93 0.70
CA ILE A 764 -17.07 7.51 0.99
C ILE A 764 -18.10 6.72 0.19
N MET A 765 -17.66 5.69 -0.52
CA MET A 765 -18.53 4.80 -1.29
C MET A 765 -18.11 3.35 -1.05
N ASP A 766 -19.06 2.45 -1.03
CA ASP A 766 -18.78 1.02 -0.80
C ASP A 766 -18.26 0.29 -2.05
N ASP A 767 -18.52 0.80 -3.27
CA ASP A 767 -18.01 0.23 -4.53
C ASP A 767 -17.87 1.29 -5.64
N ASN A 768 -16.90 1.08 -6.54
CA ASN A 768 -16.72 1.90 -7.75
C ASN A 768 -15.87 1.12 -8.79
N TYR A 769 -15.79 1.62 -10.03
CA TYR A 769 -15.10 0.95 -11.14
C TYR A 769 -15.55 -0.51 -11.35
N PHE A 770 -16.79 -0.82 -11.02
CA PHE A 770 -17.37 -2.15 -11.20
C PHE A 770 -17.81 -2.40 -12.65
N THR A 771 -17.94 -3.67 -13.00
CA THR A 771 -18.39 -4.08 -14.33
C THR A 771 -19.75 -4.76 -14.26
N LEU A 772 -20.66 -4.38 -15.18
CA LEU A 772 -21.99 -4.96 -15.27
C LEU A 772 -22.18 -5.65 -16.62
N LEU A 773 -22.52 -6.93 -16.59
CA LEU A 773 -23.02 -7.63 -17.76
C LEU A 773 -24.43 -7.12 -18.11
N ARG A 774 -24.91 -7.50 -19.27
CA ARG A 774 -26.25 -7.12 -19.74
C ARG A 774 -27.33 -7.45 -18.72
N GLY A 775 -28.13 -6.46 -18.34
CA GLY A 775 -29.27 -6.60 -17.43
C GLY A 775 -28.88 -6.65 -15.94
N GLU A 776 -27.61 -6.67 -15.62
CA GLU A 776 -27.16 -6.67 -14.22
C GLU A 776 -27.36 -5.32 -13.55
N THR A 777 -27.48 -5.39 -12.23
CA THR A 777 -27.69 -4.22 -11.36
C THR A 777 -26.69 -4.25 -10.22
N ARG A 778 -26.05 -3.11 -9.93
CA ARG A 778 -25.23 -2.86 -8.75
C ARG A 778 -25.92 -1.84 -7.86
N LYS A 779 -25.92 -2.11 -6.56
CA LYS A 779 -26.28 -1.12 -5.54
C LYS A 779 -25.01 -0.60 -4.91
N VAL A 780 -24.96 0.71 -4.71
CA VAL A 780 -23.80 1.39 -4.09
C VAL A 780 -24.32 2.40 -3.09
N ASP A 781 -23.82 2.31 -1.86
CA ASP A 781 -24.08 3.31 -0.84
C ASP A 781 -22.97 4.37 -0.88
N ILE A 782 -23.36 5.64 -0.86
CA ILE A 782 -22.48 6.79 -0.98
C ILE A 782 -22.79 7.73 0.19
N GLU A 783 -21.77 8.13 0.92
CA GLU A 783 -21.85 9.03 2.05
C GLU A 783 -21.12 10.34 1.72
N ILE A 784 -21.81 11.47 1.92
CA ILE A 784 -21.30 12.83 1.74
C ILE A 784 -21.62 13.61 3.03
N ASP A 785 -20.69 14.41 3.51
CA ASP A 785 -20.99 15.36 4.57
C ASP A 785 -22.03 16.39 4.05
N GLU A 786 -23.15 16.53 4.74
CA GLU A 786 -24.25 17.42 4.34
C GLU A 786 -23.79 18.88 4.23
N SER A 787 -22.83 19.30 5.06
CA SER A 787 -22.28 20.65 5.03
C SER A 787 -21.60 21.02 3.71
N LEU A 788 -21.09 20.05 2.96
CA LEU A 788 -20.47 20.28 1.66
C LEU A 788 -21.48 20.74 0.61
N LEU A 789 -22.75 20.35 0.76
CA LEU A 789 -23.79 20.71 -0.20
C LEU A 789 -24.25 22.17 -0.06
N GLY A 790 -24.22 22.72 1.16
CA GLY A 790 -24.73 24.06 1.41
C GLY A 790 -26.19 24.23 0.93
N GLU A 791 -26.40 25.16 0.00
CA GLU A 791 -27.72 25.37 -0.66
C GLU A 791 -27.87 24.56 -1.96
N ASP A 792 -26.84 23.88 -2.44
CA ASP A 792 -26.89 23.08 -3.66
C ASP A 792 -27.40 21.66 -3.38
N THR A 793 -27.57 20.89 -4.43
CA THR A 793 -27.95 19.49 -4.35
C THR A 793 -26.96 18.65 -5.18
N TYR A 794 -27.06 17.34 -5.07
CA TYR A 794 -26.20 16.45 -5.81
C TYR A 794 -26.88 15.88 -7.06
N LYS A 795 -26.03 15.52 -8.03
CA LYS A 795 -26.35 14.61 -9.14
C LYS A 795 -25.35 13.48 -9.12
N LEU A 796 -25.78 12.25 -9.33
CA LEU A 796 -24.88 11.10 -9.47
C LEU A 796 -24.60 10.86 -10.96
N VAL A 797 -23.35 10.96 -11.37
CA VAL A 797 -22.86 10.65 -12.70
C VAL A 797 -22.28 9.23 -12.69
N ALA A 798 -22.64 8.41 -13.69
CA ALA A 798 -22.08 7.09 -13.88
C ALA A 798 -21.50 7.02 -15.30
N ARG A 799 -20.19 6.78 -15.41
CA ARG A 799 -19.46 6.68 -16.68
C ARG A 799 -18.77 5.31 -16.76
N PRO A 800 -19.17 4.44 -17.69
CA PRO A 800 -18.41 3.24 -17.99
C PRO A 800 -17.16 3.60 -18.81
N TYR A 801 -16.17 2.71 -18.85
CA TYR A 801 -15.01 2.89 -19.73
C TYR A 801 -15.40 3.02 -21.20
N ASN A 802 -16.42 2.30 -21.64
CA ASN A 802 -17.03 2.32 -22.96
C ASN A 802 -18.30 3.18 -22.97
N ASP A 803 -18.15 4.47 -22.61
CA ASP A 803 -19.22 5.47 -22.61
C ASP A 803 -19.59 5.90 -24.04
#